data_4e2e6ec94b3094b6c8b23ae7888520f0
#
_entry.id   4e2e6ec94b3094b6c8b23ae7888520f0
#
_cell.length_a   1.000
_cell.length_b   1.000
_cell.length_c   1.000
_cell.angle_alpha   90.00
_cell.angle_beta   90.00
_cell.angle_gamma   90.00
#
_symmetry.space_group_name_H-M   'P 1'
#
loop_
_entity.id
_entity.type
_entity.pdbx_description
1 polymer ?
#
loop_
_entity_poly.entity_id
_entity_poly.type
_entity_poly.pdbx_seq_one_letter_code
_entity_poly.pdbx_strand_id
1 'polypeptide(L)'
;MTSTNDIRRGFLDYFGGANHDIVQSAPLVPYNDPTLMFVNAGMVPFKNVFTGLESRETPRAASSQKCVRAGGKHNDLDNVGYTARHHTFFEMLGNFSFGDYFKEQAITHAWTLLTKEWGLDPARLTTTVYHTDDEAFELWRKIAGLPEDRIIRISTNDNFWSMGDTGPCGPCSEIFYDHGDHIFGGPPGSPDEDGDRFVEIWNLVFMQFERQDDGTDVPLPKPSIDTGMGLERIAAVMQGVTDNYDTDTFKALINASEELTGTKAVGEQMASHRVIADHLRSTSFLLADGVMPSNEGRGYVLRRIMRRAMRHAHILGAKEPLMHRLVGSLAAEMGAAYPELLRAQPMIEATLKQEETQFRRTLDKGIKLLDEATAGMNPGDVLAGDTAFKLYDTYGFPYDLTEDALRAQGFGIDQAGFETAMNNQKAMARAAWKGSGAKASDDVWFDIAERVGSTEFTGYAANEGEGQVVALVKGGTEVQSAGAKDTVTVITNQTPFYGESGGQMGDAGVISSSNMRGEVTDTAKPLGRLHAHQVIIGTGEIKVGDFVTLKIDTQRRDTLRANHSATHLLHASLRDRLGEHVTQKGSMVAPDRLRFDFSHNQAVTPQEIAMIEADVNAQIRGNETVTTRLMTPDDAVAAGALALFGEKYGEEVRVLTMGKSEDTHYSLELCGGTHVNALGDIALFTIISEGAVASGIRRIEALTGEAARLWLVGRETQLKNVAAMLKTAPDEVSVRIETLMNERKRMEKELSEAKTALALSGGGGPKAEAEQIGDVTFMGQVIAGVEPKMLRGLADDQMKAIGTGIVAIIAANENSNTVVVAVSSALHASVTAPDLVRAATEAMGAQGGGGRPDMAQGGGPAGADLAQAALDAIKAKIAG
;
A
#
# COMPACT_ATOMS: atom_id res chain seq x y z
N MET A 1 40.99 0.83 -9.81
CA MET A 1 39.76 1.18 -10.57
C MET A 1 38.94 2.12 -9.71
N THR A 2 38.46 3.18 -10.27
CA THR A 2 37.60 4.15 -9.54
C THR A 2 36.22 3.51 -9.30
N SER A 3 35.77 3.47 -8.06
CA SER A 3 34.46 2.87 -7.76
C SER A 3 33.32 3.81 -8.17
N THR A 4 32.10 3.25 -8.36
CA THR A 4 30.89 4.04 -8.62
C THR A 4 30.68 5.10 -7.51
N ASN A 5 30.94 4.75 -6.24
CA ASN A 5 30.87 5.67 -5.11
C ASN A 5 31.94 6.79 -5.19
N ASP A 6 33.15 6.52 -5.70
CA ASP A 6 34.18 7.53 -5.89
C ASP A 6 33.82 8.50 -7.02
N ILE A 7 33.20 7.99 -8.10
CA ILE A 7 32.77 8.83 -9.24
C ILE A 7 31.66 9.79 -8.76
N ARG A 8 30.65 9.26 -8.04
CA ARG A 8 29.58 10.10 -7.44
C ARG A 8 30.16 11.21 -6.58
N ARG A 9 31.06 10.86 -5.66
CA ARG A 9 31.72 11.82 -4.77
C ARG A 9 32.57 12.82 -5.57
N GLY A 10 33.35 12.36 -6.53
CA GLY A 10 34.19 13.21 -7.36
C GLY A 10 33.40 14.27 -8.15
N PHE A 11 32.21 13.91 -8.64
CA PHE A 11 31.29 14.86 -9.28
C PHE A 11 30.83 15.94 -8.29
N LEU A 12 30.35 15.54 -7.13
CA LEU A 12 29.85 16.46 -6.11
C LEU A 12 30.96 17.36 -5.56
N ASP A 13 32.14 16.80 -5.30
CA ASP A 13 33.29 17.55 -4.80
C ASP A 13 33.79 18.59 -5.84
N TYR A 14 33.79 18.23 -7.14
CA TYR A 14 34.17 19.15 -8.21
C TYR A 14 33.22 20.35 -8.25
N PHE A 15 31.90 20.11 -8.26
CA PHE A 15 30.94 21.20 -8.33
C PHE A 15 30.82 21.98 -7.01
N GLY A 16 31.03 21.32 -5.87
CA GLY A 16 31.17 22.00 -4.57
C GLY A 16 32.34 22.96 -4.56
N GLY A 17 33.50 22.55 -5.12
CA GLY A 17 34.69 23.43 -5.35
C GLY A 17 34.41 24.58 -6.34
N ALA A 18 33.43 24.43 -7.23
CA ALA A 18 32.98 25.45 -8.18
C ALA A 18 31.80 26.30 -7.65
N ASN A 19 31.61 26.37 -6.33
CA ASN A 19 30.59 27.15 -5.63
C ASN A 19 29.12 26.71 -5.93
N HIS A 20 28.90 25.42 -6.16
CA HIS A 20 27.54 24.85 -6.19
C HIS A 20 27.18 24.36 -4.79
N ASP A 21 25.93 24.58 -4.38
CA ASP A 21 25.37 24.00 -3.19
C ASP A 21 25.13 22.50 -3.45
N ILE A 22 25.69 21.65 -2.59
CA ILE A 22 25.52 20.19 -2.72
C ILE A 22 24.20 19.79 -2.07
N VAL A 23 23.23 19.45 -2.91
CA VAL A 23 21.88 19.10 -2.50
C VAL A 23 21.72 17.59 -2.44
N GLN A 24 21.17 17.09 -1.34
CA GLN A 24 20.88 15.68 -1.19
C GLN A 24 19.79 15.25 -2.20
N SER A 25 19.83 13.97 -2.59
CA SER A 25 18.77 13.40 -3.44
C SER A 25 17.39 13.57 -2.81
N ALA A 26 16.49 14.17 -3.55
CA ALA A 26 15.08 14.17 -3.17
C ALA A 26 14.50 12.74 -3.19
N PRO A 27 13.40 12.48 -2.46
CA PRO A 27 12.65 11.25 -2.58
C PRO A 27 12.16 11.00 -4.01
N LEU A 28 12.02 9.73 -4.38
CA LEU A 28 11.52 9.31 -5.70
C LEU A 28 10.07 9.72 -5.97
N VAL A 29 9.29 9.99 -4.92
CA VAL A 29 7.94 10.53 -5.05
C VAL A 29 8.01 12.05 -5.11
N PRO A 30 7.70 12.69 -6.26
CA PRO A 30 7.77 14.14 -6.39
C PRO A 30 6.64 14.80 -5.59
N TYR A 31 6.98 15.69 -4.67
CA TYR A 31 6.01 16.41 -3.82
C TYR A 31 5.36 17.59 -4.56
N ASN A 32 6.11 18.19 -5.48
CA ASN A 32 5.73 19.44 -6.15
C ASN A 32 5.21 19.23 -7.58
N ASP A 33 5.04 17.98 -8.01
CA ASP A 33 4.55 17.66 -9.33
C ASP A 33 3.55 16.48 -9.32
N PRO A 34 2.24 16.75 -9.31
CA PRO A 34 1.22 15.71 -9.33
C PRO A 34 1.11 15.00 -10.71
N THR A 35 1.76 15.54 -11.76
CA THR A 35 1.74 14.95 -13.10
C THR A 35 2.73 13.80 -13.25
N LEU A 36 3.77 13.74 -12.40
CA LEU A 36 4.77 12.71 -12.41
C LEU A 36 4.49 11.64 -11.32
N MET A 37 4.59 10.38 -11.71
CA MET A 37 4.55 9.29 -10.74
C MET A 37 5.81 9.25 -9.88
N PHE A 38 6.97 9.35 -10.52
CA PHE A 38 8.27 9.31 -9.87
C PHE A 38 9.19 10.38 -10.44
N VAL A 39 10.18 10.77 -9.67
CA VAL A 39 11.28 11.61 -10.15
C VAL A 39 12.03 10.84 -11.23
N ASN A 40 12.05 11.37 -12.45
CA ASN A 40 12.61 10.75 -13.65
C ASN A 40 13.82 11.51 -14.23
N ALA A 41 14.15 12.66 -13.65
CA ALA A 41 15.29 13.50 -14.04
C ALA A 41 15.81 14.32 -12.85
N GLY A 42 17.08 14.72 -12.91
CA GLY A 42 17.76 15.47 -11.84
C GLY A 42 17.15 16.83 -11.53
N MET A 43 16.52 17.47 -12.52
CA MET A 43 15.92 18.80 -12.40
C MET A 43 14.55 18.81 -11.71
N VAL A 44 13.84 17.68 -11.61
CA VAL A 44 12.47 17.63 -11.10
C VAL A 44 12.31 18.28 -9.72
N PRO A 45 13.22 18.07 -8.74
CA PRO A 45 13.17 18.75 -7.46
C PRO A 45 13.29 20.28 -7.55
N PHE A 46 13.87 20.79 -8.63
CA PHE A 46 14.16 22.22 -8.86
C PHE A 46 13.18 22.89 -9.84
N LYS A 47 12.13 22.19 -10.30
CA LYS A 47 11.15 22.70 -11.27
C LYS A 47 10.65 24.10 -10.93
N ASN A 48 10.23 24.31 -9.70
CA ASN A 48 9.71 25.60 -9.24
C ASN A 48 10.75 26.70 -9.19
N VAL A 49 12.03 26.35 -9.03
CA VAL A 49 13.13 27.32 -9.08
C VAL A 49 13.37 27.78 -10.51
N PHE A 50 13.32 26.88 -11.50
CA PHE A 50 13.46 27.24 -12.93
C PHE A 50 12.33 28.14 -13.41
N THR A 51 11.10 27.89 -12.98
CA THR A 51 9.93 28.69 -13.35
C THR A 51 9.80 30.00 -12.53
N GLY A 52 10.66 30.19 -11.52
CA GLY A 52 10.61 31.37 -10.64
C GLY A 52 9.51 31.35 -9.59
N LEU A 53 8.80 30.23 -9.44
CA LEU A 53 7.79 30.02 -8.39
C LEU A 53 8.41 29.85 -7.00
N GLU A 54 9.69 29.48 -6.97
CA GLU A 54 10.49 29.29 -5.75
C GLU A 54 11.86 29.98 -5.91
N SER A 55 12.43 30.52 -4.84
CA SER A 55 13.75 31.14 -4.85
C SER A 55 14.72 30.39 -3.96
N ARG A 56 15.98 30.31 -4.35
CA ARG A 56 17.07 29.73 -3.55
C ARG A 56 18.07 30.83 -3.18
N GLU A 57 18.71 30.69 -1.99
CA GLU A 57 19.78 31.60 -1.56
C GLU A 57 21.02 31.47 -2.47
N THR A 58 21.36 30.24 -2.85
CA THR A 58 22.45 29.95 -3.78
C THR A 58 21.90 29.71 -5.19
N PRO A 59 22.36 30.46 -6.21
CA PRO A 59 21.90 30.32 -7.60
C PRO A 59 22.48 29.09 -8.32
N ARG A 60 23.27 28.27 -7.64
CA ARG A 60 23.90 27.05 -8.17
C ARG A 60 23.63 25.87 -7.28
N ALA A 61 23.39 24.72 -7.85
CA ALA A 61 23.27 23.47 -7.11
C ALA A 61 23.92 22.31 -7.87
N ALA A 62 24.31 21.26 -7.12
CA ALA A 62 24.70 19.99 -7.70
C ALA A 62 24.14 18.84 -6.84
N SER A 63 23.72 17.76 -7.49
CA SER A 63 23.17 16.60 -6.81
C SER A 63 23.46 15.29 -7.54
N SER A 64 23.39 14.18 -6.82
CA SER A 64 23.19 12.85 -7.38
C SER A 64 21.77 12.45 -7.08
N GLN A 65 20.86 12.64 -8.05
CA GLN A 65 19.43 12.43 -7.86
C GLN A 65 19.04 10.99 -8.22
N LYS A 66 18.36 10.32 -7.30
CA LYS A 66 17.68 9.05 -7.55
C LYS A 66 16.58 9.27 -8.58
N CYS A 67 16.52 8.43 -9.61
CA CYS A 67 15.51 8.52 -10.67
C CYS A 67 14.88 7.14 -10.92
N VAL A 68 13.60 7.14 -11.25
CA VAL A 68 12.85 5.94 -11.67
C VAL A 68 12.12 6.19 -12.98
N ARG A 69 12.36 5.30 -13.96
CA ARG A 69 11.68 5.26 -15.27
C ARG A 69 11.02 3.90 -15.46
N ALA A 70 9.81 3.73 -14.94
CA ALA A 70 9.08 2.47 -14.95
C ALA A 70 7.58 2.65 -15.24
N GLY A 71 7.20 3.75 -15.91
CA GLY A 71 5.82 4.04 -16.28
C GLY A 71 5.66 5.44 -16.86
N GLY A 72 4.52 5.69 -17.52
CA GLY A 72 4.24 6.97 -18.18
C GLY A 72 5.01 7.14 -19.49
N LYS A 73 5.38 8.39 -19.82
CA LYS A 73 6.07 8.77 -21.08
C LYS A 73 7.51 8.20 -21.16
N HIS A 74 8.16 8.01 -20.00
CA HIS A 74 9.50 7.42 -19.90
C HIS A 74 9.37 6.06 -19.23
N ASN A 75 9.44 4.98 -19.99
CA ASN A 75 9.30 3.61 -19.52
C ASN A 75 10.45 2.75 -20.06
N ASP A 76 11.45 2.47 -19.24
CA ASP A 76 12.59 1.62 -19.59
C ASP A 76 12.41 0.16 -19.16
N LEU A 77 11.29 -0.18 -18.48
CA LEU A 77 11.06 -1.47 -17.83
C LEU A 77 11.27 -2.66 -18.78
N ASP A 78 10.78 -2.55 -20.02
CA ASP A 78 10.81 -3.66 -20.98
C ASP A 78 12.22 -3.92 -21.56
N ASN A 79 13.09 -2.90 -21.53
CA ASN A 79 14.47 -2.97 -22.02
C ASN A 79 15.46 -3.49 -20.97
N VAL A 80 15.08 -3.43 -19.67
CA VAL A 80 15.93 -3.84 -18.55
C VAL A 80 16.29 -5.33 -18.65
N GLY A 81 17.59 -5.61 -18.56
CA GLY A 81 18.17 -6.95 -18.65
C GLY A 81 18.55 -7.38 -20.07
N TYR A 82 18.00 -6.73 -21.10
CA TYR A 82 18.21 -7.07 -22.52
C TYR A 82 19.11 -6.07 -23.25
N THR A 83 19.28 -4.87 -22.72
CA THR A 83 20.19 -3.83 -23.23
C THR A 83 21.29 -3.53 -22.21
N ALA A 84 22.39 -2.96 -22.65
CA ALA A 84 23.55 -2.66 -21.79
C ALA A 84 23.37 -1.45 -20.88
N ARG A 85 22.38 -0.58 -21.15
CA ARG A 85 22.34 0.80 -20.61
C ARG A 85 20.98 1.29 -20.09
N HIS A 86 19.91 0.46 -20.15
CA HIS A 86 18.60 0.86 -19.63
C HIS A 86 18.33 0.25 -18.26
N HIS A 87 17.84 1.09 -17.34
CA HIS A 87 17.56 0.75 -15.95
C HIS A 87 16.22 1.34 -15.51
N THR A 88 15.50 0.63 -14.66
CA THR A 88 14.30 1.22 -14.01
C THR A 88 14.69 2.22 -12.93
N PHE A 89 15.79 1.97 -12.22
CA PHE A 89 16.40 2.90 -11.27
C PHE A 89 17.80 3.26 -11.73
N PHE A 90 18.11 4.54 -11.70
CA PHE A 90 19.47 5.06 -11.97
C PHE A 90 19.70 6.33 -11.19
N GLU A 91 20.98 6.69 -11.06
CA GLU A 91 21.39 7.95 -10.46
C GLU A 91 21.74 8.95 -11.55
N MET A 92 21.14 10.15 -11.45
CA MET A 92 21.45 11.25 -12.34
C MET A 92 22.30 12.28 -11.61
N LEU A 93 23.56 12.41 -12.01
CA LEU A 93 24.46 13.47 -11.57
C LEU A 93 24.09 14.76 -12.33
N GLY A 94 23.68 15.78 -11.60
CA GLY A 94 23.24 17.05 -12.17
C GLY A 94 23.96 18.25 -11.56
N ASN A 95 24.34 19.23 -12.40
CA ASN A 95 24.69 20.56 -11.96
C ASN A 95 23.75 21.58 -12.58
N PHE A 96 23.33 22.54 -11.76
CA PHE A 96 22.28 23.49 -12.06
C PHE A 96 22.76 24.91 -11.86
N SER A 97 22.31 25.81 -12.77
CA SER A 97 22.45 27.23 -12.61
C SER A 97 21.11 27.94 -12.82
N PHE A 98 20.64 28.60 -11.81
CA PHE A 98 19.36 29.32 -11.81
C PHE A 98 19.56 30.79 -12.19
N GLY A 99 20.00 31.01 -13.44
CA GLY A 99 20.23 32.33 -13.99
C GLY A 99 21.52 33.02 -13.50
N ASP A 100 22.52 32.25 -13.07
CA ASP A 100 23.83 32.76 -12.66
C ASP A 100 24.88 32.59 -13.77
N TYR A 101 25.04 31.39 -14.30
CA TYR A 101 25.85 31.14 -15.50
C TYR A 101 25.03 30.39 -16.56
N PHE A 102 25.53 30.42 -17.80
CA PHE A 102 24.86 29.85 -18.94
C PHE A 102 25.82 28.96 -19.76
N LYS A 103 25.61 28.78 -21.07
CA LYS A 103 26.26 27.80 -21.95
C LYS A 103 27.78 27.74 -21.81
N GLU A 104 28.47 28.88 -21.86
CA GLU A 104 29.96 28.93 -21.87
C GLU A 104 30.55 28.26 -20.61
N GLN A 105 30.02 28.59 -19.45
CA GLN A 105 30.47 27.99 -18.19
C GLN A 105 30.04 26.54 -18.04
N ALA A 106 28.80 26.18 -18.46
CA ALA A 106 28.35 24.80 -18.43
C ALA A 106 29.26 23.89 -19.27
N ILE A 107 29.54 24.26 -20.51
CA ILE A 107 30.44 23.54 -21.42
C ILE A 107 31.86 23.47 -20.83
N THR A 108 32.35 24.58 -20.24
CA THR A 108 33.67 24.62 -19.62
C THR A 108 33.77 23.63 -18.44
N HIS A 109 32.78 23.60 -17.57
CA HIS A 109 32.70 22.65 -16.44
C HIS A 109 32.67 21.21 -16.94
N ALA A 110 31.80 20.91 -17.89
CA ALA A 110 31.65 19.56 -18.42
C ALA A 110 32.94 19.06 -19.05
N TRP A 111 33.55 19.85 -19.93
CA TRP A 111 34.81 19.49 -20.60
C TRP A 111 35.97 19.34 -19.64
N THR A 112 36.08 20.25 -18.65
CA THR A 112 37.11 20.19 -17.63
C THR A 112 37.02 18.96 -16.76
N LEU A 113 35.83 18.66 -16.26
CA LEU A 113 35.60 17.48 -15.43
C LEU A 113 35.95 16.20 -16.16
N LEU A 114 35.44 16.01 -17.38
CA LEU A 114 35.67 14.79 -18.14
C LEU A 114 37.14 14.62 -18.55
N THR A 115 37.78 15.66 -19.06
CA THR A 115 39.07 15.51 -19.72
C THR A 115 40.28 15.80 -18.82
N LYS A 116 40.14 16.74 -17.85
CA LYS A 116 41.25 17.11 -16.95
C LYS A 116 41.18 16.41 -15.60
N GLU A 117 40.02 16.39 -14.99
CA GLU A 117 39.84 15.79 -13.64
C GLU A 117 39.72 14.25 -13.72
N TRP A 118 38.92 13.76 -14.65
CA TRP A 118 38.70 12.31 -14.83
C TRP A 118 39.58 11.66 -15.90
N GLY A 119 40.26 12.48 -16.72
CA GLY A 119 41.29 12.02 -17.67
C GLY A 119 40.76 11.21 -18.84
N LEU A 120 39.50 11.41 -19.24
CA LEU A 120 38.97 10.80 -20.45
C LEU A 120 39.69 11.36 -21.68
N ASP A 121 40.00 10.48 -22.64
CA ASP A 121 40.66 10.86 -23.87
C ASP A 121 39.73 11.75 -24.74
N PRO A 122 40.07 13.03 -24.98
CA PRO A 122 39.28 13.91 -25.84
C PRO A 122 39.07 13.37 -27.25
N ALA A 123 39.95 12.47 -27.71
CA ALA A 123 39.79 11.83 -29.02
C ALA A 123 38.61 10.87 -29.11
N ARG A 124 38.07 10.41 -27.96
CA ARG A 124 36.92 9.54 -27.86
C ARG A 124 35.62 10.28 -27.58
N LEU A 125 35.64 11.61 -27.44
CA LEU A 125 34.44 12.39 -27.14
C LEU A 125 33.90 13.07 -28.41
N THR A 126 32.59 12.95 -28.60
CA THR A 126 31.82 13.62 -29.66
C THR A 126 30.66 14.34 -28.99
N THR A 127 30.26 15.51 -29.52
CA THR A 127 29.17 16.29 -28.96
C THR A 127 28.09 16.52 -29.99
N THR A 128 26.85 16.62 -29.51
CA THR A 128 25.71 17.06 -30.34
C THR A 128 25.27 18.46 -29.91
N VAL A 129 24.64 19.19 -30.81
CA VAL A 129 23.98 20.47 -30.54
C VAL A 129 22.65 20.50 -31.31
N TYR A 130 21.66 21.22 -30.76
CA TYR A 130 20.45 21.49 -31.51
C TYR A 130 20.77 22.28 -32.80
N HIS A 131 20.14 21.91 -33.92
CA HIS A 131 20.53 22.38 -35.27
C HIS A 131 20.57 23.91 -35.44
N THR A 132 19.79 24.66 -34.65
CA THR A 132 19.75 26.13 -34.65
C THR A 132 20.59 26.76 -33.57
N ASP A 133 21.25 26.00 -32.72
CA ASP A 133 22.07 26.53 -31.62
C ASP A 133 23.52 26.76 -32.05
N ASP A 134 23.71 27.84 -32.84
CA ASP A 134 25.06 28.26 -33.31
C ASP A 134 25.96 28.66 -32.16
N GLU A 135 25.43 29.22 -31.08
CA GLU A 135 26.19 29.60 -29.90
C GLU A 135 26.87 28.41 -29.24
N ALA A 136 26.13 27.34 -28.98
CA ALA A 136 26.66 26.10 -28.41
C ALA A 136 27.70 25.46 -29.33
N PHE A 137 27.44 25.44 -30.66
CA PHE A 137 28.41 24.95 -31.65
C PHE A 137 29.75 25.65 -31.57
N GLU A 138 29.76 27.00 -31.60
CA GLU A 138 30.98 27.80 -31.53
C GLU A 138 31.69 27.70 -30.16
N LEU A 139 30.92 27.56 -29.09
CA LEU A 139 31.48 27.34 -27.73
C LEU A 139 32.21 26.00 -27.63
N TRP A 140 31.66 24.91 -28.17
CA TRP A 140 32.34 23.62 -28.23
C TRP A 140 33.65 23.69 -29.03
N ARG A 141 33.62 24.36 -30.20
CA ARG A 141 34.83 24.59 -30.99
C ARG A 141 35.89 25.34 -30.21
N LYS A 142 35.51 26.42 -29.53
CA LYS A 142 36.39 27.29 -28.76
C LYS A 142 36.96 26.61 -27.51
N ILE A 143 36.14 25.94 -26.70
CA ILE A 143 36.46 25.43 -25.38
C ILE A 143 37.10 24.05 -25.48
N ALA A 144 36.47 23.14 -26.19
CA ALA A 144 36.90 21.75 -26.33
C ALA A 144 37.95 21.56 -27.41
N GLY A 145 38.07 22.48 -28.37
CA GLY A 145 38.95 22.34 -29.52
C GLY A 145 38.54 21.20 -30.47
N LEU A 146 37.29 20.76 -30.41
CA LEU A 146 36.76 19.69 -31.25
C LEU A 146 36.71 20.13 -32.71
N PRO A 147 37.09 19.27 -33.68
CA PRO A 147 36.84 19.50 -35.07
C PRO A 147 35.35 19.46 -35.38
N GLU A 148 34.93 20.15 -36.45
CA GLU A 148 33.51 20.35 -36.80
C GLU A 148 32.73 19.05 -37.02
N ASP A 149 33.41 18.03 -37.53
CA ASP A 149 32.83 16.67 -37.75
C ASP A 149 32.53 15.91 -36.45
N ARG A 150 33.00 16.41 -35.29
CA ARG A 150 32.68 15.86 -33.97
C ARG A 150 31.75 16.76 -33.14
N ILE A 151 31.21 17.82 -33.76
CA ILE A 151 30.14 18.64 -33.18
C ILE A 151 28.91 18.49 -34.09
N ILE A 152 28.08 17.50 -33.82
CA ILE A 152 27.03 17.04 -34.71
C ILE A 152 25.73 17.85 -34.46
N ARG A 153 25.13 18.38 -35.53
CA ARG A 153 23.87 19.11 -35.47
C ARG A 153 22.69 18.17 -35.63
N ILE A 154 21.83 18.12 -34.61
CA ILE A 154 20.65 17.30 -34.58
C ILE A 154 19.39 18.18 -34.73
N SER A 155 18.52 17.81 -35.66
CA SER A 155 17.29 18.57 -35.95
C SER A 155 16.03 17.99 -35.30
N THR A 156 16.13 16.83 -34.70
CA THR A 156 15.04 16.13 -34.01
C THR A 156 14.90 16.67 -32.58
N ASN A 157 13.87 16.17 -31.87
CA ASN A 157 13.66 16.50 -30.46
C ASN A 157 14.70 15.90 -29.51
N ASP A 158 15.62 15.07 -29.99
CA ASP A 158 16.68 14.48 -29.18
C ASP A 158 17.59 15.54 -28.59
N ASN A 159 17.85 16.62 -29.32
CA ASN A 159 18.62 17.79 -28.81
C ASN A 159 17.72 19.00 -28.46
N PHE A 160 16.41 18.77 -28.19
CA PHE A 160 15.53 19.76 -27.57
C PHE A 160 14.77 19.11 -26.40
N TRP A 161 15.27 19.29 -25.21
CA TRP A 161 14.74 18.64 -24.02
C TRP A 161 13.48 19.35 -23.49
N SER A 162 12.48 18.58 -23.06
CA SER A 162 11.31 19.10 -22.34
C SER A 162 10.94 18.16 -21.18
N MET A 163 10.55 18.73 -20.06
CA MET A 163 10.18 17.98 -18.85
C MET A 163 8.97 17.07 -19.06
N GLY A 164 8.02 17.54 -19.85
CA GLY A 164 6.76 16.84 -20.16
C GLY A 164 6.02 17.58 -21.26
N ASP A 165 4.70 17.45 -21.26
CA ASP A 165 3.85 18.19 -22.19
C ASP A 165 3.82 19.69 -21.84
N THR A 166 4.10 20.03 -20.59
CA THR A 166 4.26 21.40 -20.07
C THR A 166 5.48 21.50 -19.15
N GLY A 167 5.95 22.72 -18.91
CA GLY A 167 7.06 23.03 -17.99
C GLY A 167 8.35 23.45 -18.70
N PRO A 168 9.46 23.57 -17.96
CA PRO A 168 10.73 24.06 -18.49
C PRO A 168 11.23 23.20 -19.66
N CYS A 169 11.76 23.89 -20.68
CA CYS A 169 12.32 23.24 -21.87
C CYS A 169 13.39 24.12 -22.54
N GLY A 170 14.18 23.53 -23.44
CA GLY A 170 15.18 24.23 -24.21
C GLY A 170 16.08 23.31 -25.02
N PRO A 171 16.90 23.91 -25.93
CA PRO A 171 17.89 23.16 -26.68
C PRO A 171 18.91 22.54 -25.74
N CYS A 172 19.45 21.40 -26.14
CA CYS A 172 20.48 20.73 -25.35
C CYS A 172 21.68 20.32 -26.20
N SER A 173 22.75 19.99 -25.49
CA SER A 173 23.98 19.47 -26.09
C SER A 173 24.42 18.24 -25.31
N GLU A 174 24.57 17.14 -26.01
CA GLU A 174 24.93 15.85 -25.41
C GLU A 174 26.39 15.53 -25.68
N ILE A 175 27.02 14.85 -24.75
CA ILE A 175 28.41 14.38 -24.86
C ILE A 175 28.35 12.84 -24.96
N PHE A 176 28.90 12.31 -26.03
CA PHE A 176 29.00 10.89 -26.32
C PHE A 176 30.44 10.39 -26.18
N TYR A 177 30.58 9.18 -25.67
CA TYR A 177 31.86 8.48 -25.61
C TYR A 177 31.91 7.36 -26.64
N ASP A 178 32.97 7.33 -27.49
CA ASP A 178 33.21 6.29 -28.47
C ASP A 178 34.01 5.13 -27.85
N HIS A 179 33.34 3.99 -27.63
CA HIS A 179 33.97 2.76 -27.14
C HIS A 179 34.97 2.13 -28.15
N GLY A 180 34.95 2.59 -29.41
CA GLY A 180 35.83 2.11 -30.46
C GLY A 180 35.14 1.18 -31.47
N ASP A 181 35.83 0.99 -32.60
CA ASP A 181 35.28 0.31 -33.79
C ASP A 181 35.05 -1.21 -33.63
N HIS A 182 35.50 -1.78 -32.53
CA HIS A 182 35.20 -3.16 -32.16
C HIS A 182 33.77 -3.38 -31.61
N ILE A 183 33.06 -2.29 -31.30
CA ILE A 183 31.66 -2.27 -30.88
C ILE A 183 30.79 -1.80 -32.05
N PHE A 184 29.68 -2.47 -32.30
CA PHE A 184 28.72 -2.05 -33.32
C PHE A 184 28.04 -0.74 -32.92
N GLY A 185 27.91 0.17 -33.87
CA GLY A 185 27.22 1.45 -33.74
C GLY A 185 27.91 2.58 -34.53
N GLY A 186 27.16 3.63 -34.78
CA GLY A 186 27.59 4.84 -35.47
C GLY A 186 27.45 6.08 -34.57
N PRO A 187 28.03 7.21 -35.01
CA PRO A 187 27.88 8.47 -34.29
C PRO A 187 26.41 8.93 -34.29
N PRO A 188 26.00 9.80 -33.34
CA PRO A 188 24.67 10.38 -33.28
C PRO A 188 24.23 10.96 -34.63
N GLY A 189 22.98 10.80 -35.02
CA GLY A 189 22.45 11.21 -36.32
C GLY A 189 22.78 10.26 -37.48
N SER A 190 23.50 9.18 -37.24
CA SER A 190 23.79 8.15 -38.27
C SER A 190 22.74 7.02 -38.25
N PRO A 191 22.64 6.21 -39.35
CA PRO A 191 21.71 5.07 -39.39
C PRO A 191 21.90 4.02 -38.27
N ASP A 192 23.13 3.92 -37.75
CA ASP A 192 23.52 2.93 -36.73
C ASP A 192 23.70 3.57 -35.34
N GLU A 193 23.10 4.73 -35.06
CA GLU A 193 23.19 5.45 -33.80
C GLU A 193 22.66 4.68 -32.58
N ASP A 194 21.72 3.76 -32.81
CA ASP A 194 21.14 2.89 -31.75
C ASP A 194 22.15 1.86 -31.21
N GLY A 195 23.29 1.66 -31.87
CA GLY A 195 24.35 0.74 -31.44
C GLY A 195 25.02 1.16 -30.13
N ASP A 196 25.77 0.23 -29.52
CA ASP A 196 26.40 0.43 -28.21
C ASP A 196 27.80 1.07 -28.29
N ARG A 197 28.26 1.49 -29.49
CA ARG A 197 29.59 2.12 -29.69
C ARG A 197 29.65 3.54 -29.14
N PHE A 198 28.69 4.40 -29.51
CA PHE A 198 28.61 5.76 -29.06
C PHE A 198 27.57 5.87 -27.94
N VAL A 199 28.02 6.05 -26.72
CA VAL A 199 27.14 6.12 -25.56
C VAL A 199 27.04 7.55 -25.07
N GLU A 200 25.83 8.12 -25.02
CA GLU A 200 25.56 9.39 -24.36
C GLU A 200 25.92 9.26 -22.88
N ILE A 201 26.88 10.06 -22.42
CA ILE A 201 27.34 10.09 -21.02
C ILE A 201 26.84 11.31 -20.26
N TRP A 202 26.57 12.43 -20.94
CA TRP A 202 26.13 13.67 -20.30
C TRP A 202 25.28 14.52 -21.23
N ASN A 203 24.11 14.98 -20.74
CA ASN A 203 23.25 15.94 -21.43
C ASN A 203 23.31 17.29 -20.72
N LEU A 204 23.65 18.37 -21.47
CA LEU A 204 23.67 19.76 -21.01
C LEU A 204 22.45 20.48 -21.59
N VAL A 205 21.42 20.73 -20.76
CA VAL A 205 20.19 21.39 -21.19
C VAL A 205 20.28 22.89 -20.91
N PHE A 206 20.05 23.67 -21.93
CA PHE A 206 20.01 25.14 -21.91
C PHE A 206 18.57 25.59 -21.75
N MET A 207 18.09 25.60 -20.51
CA MET A 207 16.70 25.96 -20.18
C MET A 207 16.44 27.42 -20.49
N GLN A 208 15.62 27.65 -21.51
CA GLN A 208 15.28 29.00 -22.01
C GLN A 208 13.80 29.28 -22.01
N PHE A 209 12.98 28.24 -22.03
CA PHE A 209 11.54 28.36 -22.23
C PHE A 209 10.76 27.53 -21.20
N GLU A 210 9.51 27.92 -21.01
CA GLU A 210 8.47 27.16 -20.34
C GLU A 210 7.35 26.87 -21.33
N ARG A 211 7.08 25.58 -21.59
CA ARG A 211 5.98 25.13 -22.44
C ARG A 211 4.67 25.21 -21.68
N GLN A 212 3.70 25.91 -22.28
CA GLN A 212 2.35 26.08 -21.74
C GLN A 212 1.42 24.96 -22.23
N ASP A 213 0.21 24.86 -21.64
CA ASP A 213 -0.81 23.85 -21.96
C ASP A 213 -1.27 23.90 -23.43
N ASP A 214 -1.17 25.06 -24.10
CA ASP A 214 -1.50 25.25 -25.50
C ASP A 214 -0.35 24.88 -26.46
N GLY A 215 0.79 24.42 -25.92
CA GLY A 215 2.00 24.09 -26.67
C GLY A 215 2.90 25.29 -27.00
N THR A 216 2.59 26.49 -26.50
CA THR A 216 3.40 27.69 -26.70
C THR A 216 4.61 27.69 -25.77
N ASP A 217 5.79 27.99 -26.29
CA ASP A 217 7.03 28.15 -25.51
C ASP A 217 7.22 29.62 -25.09
N VAL A 218 7.08 29.91 -23.80
CA VAL A 218 7.27 31.25 -23.23
C VAL A 218 8.67 31.36 -22.62
N PRO A 219 9.42 32.46 -22.83
CA PRO A 219 10.76 32.60 -22.22
C PRO A 219 10.72 32.49 -20.69
N LEU A 220 11.62 31.69 -20.09
CA LEU A 220 11.81 31.66 -18.65
C LEU A 220 12.27 33.05 -18.11
N PRO A 221 11.99 33.34 -16.83
CA PRO A 221 12.44 34.60 -16.19
C PRO A 221 13.93 34.82 -16.32
N LYS A 222 14.72 33.74 -16.29
CA LYS A 222 16.19 33.78 -16.53
C LYS A 222 16.60 32.50 -17.27
N PRO A 223 17.47 32.62 -18.32
CA PRO A 223 18.10 31.44 -18.89
C PRO A 223 18.88 30.68 -17.82
N SER A 224 18.70 29.39 -17.78
CA SER A 224 19.18 28.51 -16.71
C SER A 224 19.88 27.28 -17.28
N ILE A 225 20.69 26.63 -16.47
CA ILE A 225 21.36 25.37 -16.83
C ILE A 225 20.78 24.24 -16.01
N ASP A 226 20.41 23.17 -16.71
CA ASP A 226 20.16 21.85 -16.18
C ASP A 226 21.10 20.86 -16.84
N THR A 227 21.72 19.96 -16.11
CA THR A 227 22.52 18.90 -16.71
C THR A 227 22.18 17.54 -16.11
N GLY A 228 22.29 16.48 -16.91
CA GLY A 228 22.04 15.11 -16.48
C GLY A 228 23.10 14.15 -17.01
N MET A 229 23.94 13.61 -16.11
CA MET A 229 24.89 12.55 -16.38
C MET A 229 24.43 11.27 -15.69
N GLY A 230 24.21 10.20 -16.45
CA GLY A 230 23.89 8.87 -15.88
C GLY A 230 25.12 8.32 -15.13
N LEU A 231 25.01 8.16 -13.80
CA LEU A 231 26.12 7.64 -13.00
C LEU A 231 26.57 6.27 -13.48
N GLU A 232 25.63 5.38 -13.80
CA GLU A 232 25.91 4.03 -14.28
C GLU A 232 26.65 4.03 -15.62
N ARG A 233 26.28 4.95 -16.53
CA ARG A 233 26.94 5.10 -17.84
C ARG A 233 28.36 5.61 -17.69
N ILE A 234 28.57 6.69 -16.94
CA ILE A 234 29.91 7.22 -16.72
C ILE A 234 30.79 6.26 -15.90
N ALA A 235 30.21 5.51 -14.96
CA ALA A 235 30.91 4.47 -14.22
C ALA A 235 31.43 3.36 -15.16
N ALA A 236 30.60 2.91 -16.11
CA ALA A 236 31.05 1.94 -17.12
C ALA A 236 32.23 2.44 -17.92
N VAL A 237 32.16 3.66 -18.43
CA VAL A 237 33.29 4.31 -19.16
C VAL A 237 34.54 4.40 -18.29
N MET A 238 34.43 4.91 -17.05
CA MET A 238 35.57 5.11 -16.15
C MET A 238 36.17 3.78 -15.65
N GLN A 239 35.38 2.72 -15.59
CA GLN A 239 35.85 1.37 -15.23
C GLN A 239 36.32 0.56 -16.44
N GLY A 240 36.24 1.13 -17.67
CA GLY A 240 36.71 0.52 -18.91
C GLY A 240 35.85 -0.64 -19.39
N VAL A 241 34.56 -0.64 -19.05
CA VAL A 241 33.58 -1.62 -19.53
C VAL A 241 32.56 -0.96 -20.45
N THR A 242 31.86 -1.77 -21.26
CA THR A 242 30.90 -1.27 -22.24
C THR A 242 29.46 -1.50 -21.80
N ASP A 243 29.25 -2.25 -20.74
CA ASP A 243 27.94 -2.63 -20.20
C ASP A 243 27.82 -2.12 -18.76
N ASN A 244 26.75 -1.40 -18.44
CA ASN A 244 26.50 -0.90 -17.11
C ASN A 244 26.43 -2.02 -16.05
N TYR A 245 25.95 -3.21 -16.45
CA TYR A 245 25.90 -4.38 -15.57
C TYR A 245 27.27 -4.97 -15.24
N ASP A 246 28.32 -4.53 -15.93
CA ASP A 246 29.71 -4.89 -15.65
C ASP A 246 30.42 -3.91 -14.70
N THR A 247 29.73 -2.87 -14.22
CA THR A 247 30.26 -1.99 -13.18
C THR A 247 30.33 -2.68 -11.82
N ASP A 248 31.13 -2.13 -10.92
CA ASP A 248 31.36 -2.67 -9.57
C ASP A 248 30.06 -2.94 -8.81
N THR A 249 29.17 -1.94 -8.72
CA THR A 249 27.88 -2.04 -8.02
C THR A 249 26.99 -3.14 -8.61
N PHE A 250 26.82 -3.18 -9.94
CA PHE A 250 26.00 -4.21 -10.55
C PHE A 250 26.63 -5.60 -10.45
N LYS A 251 27.95 -5.72 -10.61
CA LYS A 251 28.64 -7.00 -10.40
C LYS A 251 28.46 -7.55 -8.99
N ALA A 252 28.52 -6.69 -7.97
CA ALA A 252 28.29 -7.12 -6.59
C ALA A 252 26.88 -7.71 -6.42
N LEU A 253 25.84 -7.06 -6.97
CA LEU A 253 24.46 -7.52 -6.89
C LEU A 253 24.23 -8.80 -7.73
N ILE A 254 24.79 -8.88 -8.92
CA ILE A 254 24.72 -10.06 -9.79
C ILE A 254 25.42 -11.26 -9.11
N ASN A 255 26.61 -11.07 -8.58
CA ASN A 255 27.34 -12.11 -7.84
C ASN A 255 26.53 -12.62 -6.64
N ALA A 256 25.93 -11.73 -5.86
CA ALA A 256 25.05 -12.13 -4.76
C ALA A 256 23.83 -12.94 -5.25
N SER A 257 23.26 -12.55 -6.40
CA SER A 257 22.17 -13.31 -7.04
C SER A 257 22.65 -14.70 -7.52
N GLU A 258 23.83 -14.81 -8.10
CA GLU A 258 24.44 -16.08 -8.50
C GLU A 258 24.66 -17.02 -7.30
N GLU A 259 25.22 -16.48 -6.21
CA GLU A 259 25.45 -17.24 -4.99
C GLU A 259 24.17 -17.80 -4.39
N LEU A 260 23.13 -16.99 -4.35
CA LEU A 260 21.86 -17.38 -3.73
C LEU A 260 21.01 -18.31 -4.61
N THR A 261 21.12 -18.22 -5.94
CA THR A 261 20.40 -19.10 -6.87
C THR A 261 21.19 -20.36 -7.23
N GLY A 262 22.51 -20.34 -7.08
CA GLY A 262 23.40 -21.37 -7.57
C GLY A 262 23.55 -21.42 -9.10
N THR A 263 23.05 -20.41 -9.81
CA THR A 263 23.04 -20.29 -11.28
C THR A 263 23.96 -19.16 -11.71
N LYS A 264 24.76 -19.36 -12.77
CA LYS A 264 25.66 -18.34 -13.26
C LYS A 264 24.99 -17.37 -14.25
N ALA A 265 25.40 -16.11 -14.22
CA ALA A 265 24.93 -15.06 -15.12
C ALA A 265 25.59 -15.18 -16.51
N VAL A 266 25.31 -16.27 -17.22
CA VAL A 266 25.85 -16.55 -18.55
C VAL A 266 24.75 -17.03 -19.49
N GLY A 267 24.86 -16.72 -20.79
CA GLY A 267 23.91 -17.16 -21.80
C GLY A 267 22.48 -16.64 -21.49
N GLU A 268 21.50 -17.51 -21.55
CA GLU A 268 20.07 -17.16 -21.34
C GLU A 268 19.76 -16.70 -19.93
N GLN A 269 20.56 -17.10 -18.91
CA GLN A 269 20.35 -16.71 -17.53
C GLN A 269 20.84 -15.28 -17.22
N MET A 270 21.71 -14.71 -18.05
CA MET A 270 22.28 -13.39 -17.84
C MET A 270 21.21 -12.30 -17.67
N ALA A 271 20.20 -12.30 -18.56
CA ALA A 271 19.12 -11.32 -18.51
C ALA A 271 18.35 -11.38 -17.18
N SER A 272 18.14 -12.59 -16.64
CA SER A 272 17.43 -12.76 -15.38
C SER A 272 18.20 -12.17 -14.19
N HIS A 273 19.49 -12.36 -14.10
CA HIS A 273 20.32 -11.78 -13.05
C HIS A 273 20.39 -10.24 -13.15
N ARG A 274 20.45 -9.70 -14.37
CA ARG A 274 20.42 -8.25 -14.62
C ARG A 274 19.09 -7.62 -14.18
N VAL A 275 17.96 -8.25 -14.52
CA VAL A 275 16.63 -7.82 -14.08
C VAL A 275 16.53 -7.84 -12.56
N ILE A 276 17.00 -8.89 -11.91
CA ILE A 276 16.99 -9.00 -10.44
C ILE A 276 17.81 -7.88 -9.81
N ALA A 277 19.02 -7.61 -10.30
CA ALA A 277 19.91 -6.57 -9.77
C ALA A 277 19.32 -5.17 -9.94
N ASP A 278 18.79 -4.84 -11.12
CA ASP A 278 18.14 -3.55 -11.38
C ASP A 278 16.88 -3.37 -10.52
N HIS A 279 16.00 -4.35 -10.51
CA HIS A 279 14.73 -4.27 -9.81
C HIS A 279 14.86 -4.34 -8.28
N LEU A 280 15.95 -4.93 -7.77
CA LEU A 280 16.30 -4.84 -6.36
C LEU A 280 16.58 -3.39 -5.95
N ARG A 281 17.29 -2.63 -6.78
CA ARG A 281 17.58 -1.21 -6.56
C ARG A 281 16.27 -0.41 -6.56
N SER A 282 15.50 -0.48 -7.64
CA SER A 282 14.26 0.29 -7.77
C SER A 282 13.23 -0.04 -6.68
N THR A 283 13.00 -1.31 -6.37
CA THR A 283 12.04 -1.69 -5.33
C THR A 283 12.48 -1.28 -3.94
N SER A 284 13.76 -1.43 -3.62
CA SER A 284 14.27 -1.06 -2.30
C SER A 284 14.23 0.44 -2.06
N PHE A 285 14.60 1.27 -3.04
CA PHE A 285 14.51 2.72 -2.91
C PHE A 285 13.07 3.23 -2.90
N LEU A 286 12.18 2.67 -3.71
CA LEU A 286 10.76 3.04 -3.65
C LEU A 286 10.13 2.69 -2.29
N LEU A 287 10.48 1.53 -1.72
CA LEU A 287 10.04 1.15 -0.38
C LEU A 287 10.64 2.08 0.68
N ALA A 288 11.94 2.39 0.60
CA ALA A 288 12.60 3.33 1.52
C ALA A 288 11.94 4.72 1.51
N ASP A 289 11.52 5.18 0.33
CA ASP A 289 10.80 6.44 0.15
C ASP A 289 9.28 6.32 0.43
N GLY A 290 8.83 5.20 1.02
CA GLY A 290 7.48 5.01 1.56
C GLY A 290 6.40 4.58 0.56
N VAL A 291 6.76 4.17 -0.66
CA VAL A 291 5.82 3.56 -1.59
C VAL A 291 5.57 2.11 -1.16
N MET A 292 4.31 1.76 -0.92
CA MET A 292 3.94 0.38 -0.57
C MET A 292 3.25 -0.32 -1.74
N PRO A 293 3.45 -1.64 -1.92
CA PRO A 293 2.80 -2.39 -3.00
C PRO A 293 1.28 -2.29 -2.91
N SER A 294 0.62 -1.90 -4.00
CA SER A 294 -0.84 -1.79 -4.08
C SER A 294 -1.36 -2.19 -5.46
N ASN A 295 -2.68 -2.11 -5.67
CA ASN A 295 -3.30 -2.43 -6.96
C ASN A 295 -3.51 -1.19 -7.85
N GLU A 296 -3.15 0.01 -7.37
CA GLU A 296 -3.36 1.27 -8.08
C GLU A 296 -2.18 2.22 -7.89
N GLY A 297 -2.06 3.20 -8.78
CA GLY A 297 -1.09 4.29 -8.69
C GLY A 297 0.37 3.83 -8.57
N ARG A 298 1.15 4.53 -7.77
CA ARG A 298 2.59 4.26 -7.57
C ARG A 298 2.86 2.87 -7.00
N GLY A 299 2.01 2.39 -6.10
CA GLY A 299 2.15 1.06 -5.50
C GLY A 299 1.93 -0.07 -6.50
N TYR A 300 1.11 0.13 -7.53
CA TYR A 300 0.94 -0.81 -8.63
C TYR A 300 2.23 -0.93 -9.47
N VAL A 301 2.84 0.21 -9.80
CA VAL A 301 4.12 0.22 -10.56
C VAL A 301 5.22 -0.48 -9.75
N LEU A 302 5.34 -0.19 -8.46
CA LEU A 302 6.26 -0.89 -7.56
C LEU A 302 6.00 -2.40 -7.56
N ARG A 303 4.76 -2.82 -7.37
CA ARG A 303 4.38 -4.25 -7.37
C ARG A 303 4.70 -4.94 -8.71
N ARG A 304 4.53 -4.25 -9.83
CA ARG A 304 4.89 -4.71 -11.16
C ARG A 304 6.38 -4.99 -11.27
N ILE A 305 7.24 -4.05 -10.84
CA ILE A 305 8.69 -4.21 -10.81
C ILE A 305 9.10 -5.39 -9.91
N MET A 306 8.56 -5.45 -8.69
CA MET A 306 8.80 -6.55 -7.73
C MET A 306 8.49 -7.91 -8.36
N ARG A 307 7.30 -8.06 -8.93
CA ARG A 307 6.84 -9.33 -9.51
C ARG A 307 7.65 -9.75 -10.73
N ARG A 308 8.13 -8.79 -11.54
CA ARG A 308 9.03 -9.08 -12.66
C ARG A 308 10.33 -9.68 -12.15
N ALA A 309 10.97 -9.10 -11.13
CA ALA A 309 12.17 -9.66 -10.52
C ALA A 309 11.91 -11.05 -9.90
N MET A 310 10.80 -11.23 -9.19
CA MET A 310 10.41 -12.50 -8.57
C MET A 310 10.16 -13.61 -9.61
N ARG A 311 9.62 -13.26 -10.78
CA ARG A 311 9.50 -14.20 -11.90
C ARG A 311 10.87 -14.62 -12.44
N HIS A 312 11.80 -13.66 -12.59
CA HIS A 312 13.17 -14.00 -13.00
C HIS A 312 13.91 -14.83 -11.96
N ALA A 313 13.66 -14.61 -10.66
CA ALA A 313 14.15 -15.49 -9.59
C ALA A 313 13.60 -16.91 -9.71
N HIS A 314 12.32 -17.06 -10.07
CA HIS A 314 11.72 -18.37 -10.34
C HIS A 314 12.33 -19.04 -11.59
N ILE A 315 12.56 -18.31 -12.68
CA ILE A 315 13.23 -18.82 -13.90
C ILE A 315 14.64 -19.35 -13.58
N LEU A 316 15.39 -18.67 -12.70
CA LEU A 316 16.69 -19.12 -12.23
C LEU A 316 16.62 -20.31 -11.25
N GLY A 317 15.42 -20.84 -10.97
CA GLY A 317 15.23 -22.04 -10.13
C GLY A 317 15.26 -21.77 -8.62
N ALA A 318 15.15 -20.51 -8.18
CA ALA A 318 15.05 -20.20 -6.76
C ALA A 318 13.82 -20.90 -6.14
N LYS A 319 14.03 -21.76 -5.15
CA LYS A 319 12.96 -22.53 -4.49
C LYS A 319 12.26 -21.77 -3.38
N GLU A 320 12.94 -20.79 -2.80
CA GLU A 320 12.45 -19.94 -1.71
C GLU A 320 12.46 -18.46 -2.14
N PRO A 321 11.76 -17.56 -1.45
CA PRO A 321 11.83 -16.13 -1.70
C PRO A 321 13.28 -15.63 -1.72
N LEU A 322 13.67 -14.97 -2.82
CA LEU A 322 15.05 -14.57 -3.09
C LEU A 322 15.32 -13.10 -2.78
N MET A 323 14.39 -12.22 -3.23
CA MET A 323 14.63 -10.78 -3.30
C MET A 323 15.03 -10.17 -1.94
N HIS A 324 14.34 -10.57 -0.86
CA HIS A 324 14.63 -10.08 0.48
C HIS A 324 16.04 -10.41 0.98
N ARG A 325 16.64 -11.50 0.50
CA ARG A 325 17.98 -11.96 0.88
C ARG A 325 19.09 -11.14 0.21
N LEU A 326 18.77 -10.44 -0.86
CA LEU A 326 19.70 -9.59 -1.62
C LEU A 326 19.79 -8.16 -1.07
N VAL A 327 18.84 -7.74 -0.22
CA VAL A 327 18.78 -6.36 0.30
C VAL A 327 20.03 -5.99 1.06
N GLY A 328 20.59 -6.93 1.84
CA GLY A 328 21.86 -6.70 2.56
C GLY A 328 23.02 -6.37 1.63
N SER A 329 23.11 -7.02 0.46
CA SER A 329 24.15 -6.72 -0.54
C SER A 329 23.95 -5.33 -1.15
N LEU A 330 22.70 -4.94 -1.43
CA LEU A 330 22.41 -3.58 -1.91
C LEU A 330 22.74 -2.51 -0.85
N ALA A 331 22.39 -2.77 0.40
CA ALA A 331 22.68 -1.86 1.52
C ALA A 331 24.20 -1.68 1.72
N ALA A 332 25.00 -2.72 1.51
CA ALA A 332 26.45 -2.63 1.55
C ALA A 332 27.03 -1.74 0.43
N GLU A 333 26.47 -1.81 -0.78
CA GLU A 333 26.94 -1.06 -1.94
C GLU A 333 26.51 0.43 -1.92
N MET A 334 25.24 0.70 -1.55
CA MET A 334 24.64 2.02 -1.73
C MET A 334 24.26 2.71 -0.40
N GLY A 335 24.27 2.00 0.72
CA GLY A 335 23.82 2.54 2.01
C GLY A 335 24.66 3.69 2.55
N ALA A 336 25.95 3.77 2.20
CA ALA A 336 26.81 4.89 2.58
C ALA A 336 26.40 6.21 1.89
N ALA A 337 25.93 6.14 0.64
CA ALA A 337 25.43 7.29 -0.11
C ALA A 337 23.96 7.62 0.25
N TYR A 338 23.19 6.62 0.63
CA TYR A 338 21.76 6.71 0.90
C TYR A 338 21.40 6.07 2.26
N PRO A 339 21.59 6.79 3.37
CA PRO A 339 21.35 6.26 4.72
C PRO A 339 19.90 5.78 4.96
N GLU A 340 18.93 6.32 4.21
CA GLU A 340 17.53 5.88 4.24
C GLU A 340 17.38 4.40 3.88
N LEU A 341 18.23 3.87 3.02
CA LEU A 341 18.23 2.47 2.65
C LEU A 341 18.59 1.57 3.84
N LEU A 342 19.61 1.98 4.63
CA LEU A 342 20.02 1.26 5.85
C LEU A 342 18.91 1.29 6.92
N ARG A 343 18.28 2.46 7.13
CA ARG A 343 17.19 2.59 8.09
C ARG A 343 15.97 1.75 7.72
N ALA A 344 15.63 1.69 6.43
CA ALA A 344 14.47 0.97 5.93
C ALA A 344 14.74 -0.52 5.68
N GLN A 345 15.98 -1.00 5.75
CA GLN A 345 16.36 -2.38 5.39
C GLN A 345 15.45 -3.45 6.01
N PRO A 346 15.14 -3.47 7.32
CA PRO A 346 14.30 -4.51 7.90
C PRO A 346 12.87 -4.52 7.32
N MET A 347 12.32 -3.34 7.04
CA MET A 347 10.99 -3.18 6.43
C MET A 347 11.01 -3.63 4.96
N ILE A 348 12.05 -3.28 4.20
CA ILE A 348 12.23 -3.70 2.81
C ILE A 348 12.30 -5.23 2.74
N GLU A 349 13.12 -5.87 3.57
CA GLU A 349 13.27 -7.33 3.64
C GLU A 349 11.93 -8.00 3.98
N ALA A 350 11.21 -7.50 4.98
CA ALA A 350 9.91 -8.06 5.37
C ALA A 350 8.88 -7.93 4.23
N THR A 351 8.80 -6.76 3.57
CA THR A 351 7.85 -6.50 2.50
C THR A 351 8.14 -7.35 1.26
N LEU A 352 9.41 -7.42 0.84
CA LEU A 352 9.83 -8.27 -0.29
C LEU A 352 9.55 -9.74 -0.03
N LYS A 353 9.87 -10.23 1.17
CA LYS A 353 9.59 -11.62 1.56
C LYS A 353 8.12 -11.96 1.52
N GLN A 354 7.29 -11.07 2.06
CA GLN A 354 5.83 -11.25 2.09
C GLN A 354 5.24 -11.25 0.67
N GLU A 355 5.55 -10.25 -0.15
CA GLU A 355 5.02 -10.14 -1.52
C GLU A 355 5.49 -11.32 -2.39
N GLU A 356 6.78 -11.73 -2.28
CA GLU A 356 7.31 -12.86 -3.03
C GLU A 356 6.67 -14.18 -2.61
N THR A 357 6.45 -14.40 -1.31
CA THR A 357 5.78 -15.60 -0.78
C THR A 357 4.34 -15.69 -1.32
N GLN A 358 3.64 -14.57 -1.33
CA GLN A 358 2.27 -14.50 -1.85
C GLN A 358 2.24 -14.67 -3.38
N PHE A 359 3.14 -14.00 -4.09
CA PHE A 359 3.22 -14.03 -5.54
C PHE A 359 3.57 -15.41 -6.08
N ARG A 360 4.48 -16.16 -5.45
CA ARG A 360 4.84 -17.53 -5.85
C ARG A 360 3.62 -18.45 -5.92
N ARG A 361 2.71 -18.35 -4.93
CA ARG A 361 1.46 -19.13 -4.94
C ARG A 361 0.56 -18.78 -6.14
N THR A 362 0.62 -17.53 -6.59
CA THR A 362 -0.14 -17.03 -7.74
C THR A 362 0.57 -17.37 -9.05
N LEU A 363 1.91 -17.28 -9.06
CA LEU A 363 2.77 -17.54 -10.20
C LEU A 363 2.63 -18.99 -10.68
N ASP A 364 2.71 -19.96 -9.78
CA ASP A 364 2.56 -21.38 -10.13
C ASP A 364 1.20 -21.69 -10.77
N LYS A 365 0.13 -21.04 -10.28
CA LYS A 365 -1.21 -21.15 -10.87
C LYS A 365 -1.33 -20.41 -12.19
N GLY A 366 -0.78 -19.19 -12.26
CA GLY A 366 -0.83 -18.35 -13.48
C GLY A 366 -0.08 -18.96 -14.64
N ILE A 367 1.14 -19.47 -14.42
CA ILE A 367 1.94 -20.17 -15.43
C ILE A 367 1.18 -21.40 -15.93
N LYS A 368 0.66 -22.23 -15.02
CA LYS A 368 -0.10 -23.43 -15.42
C LYS A 368 -1.32 -23.10 -16.29
N LEU A 369 -2.07 -22.06 -15.95
CA LEU A 369 -3.22 -21.59 -16.72
C LEU A 369 -2.80 -20.99 -18.07
N LEU A 370 -1.65 -20.30 -18.10
CA LEU A 370 -1.10 -19.78 -19.34
C LEU A 370 -0.66 -20.92 -20.26
N ASP A 371 0.02 -21.94 -19.73
CA ASP A 371 0.42 -23.14 -20.48
C ASP A 371 -0.81 -23.89 -21.02
N GLU A 372 -1.87 -24.03 -20.22
CA GLU A 372 -3.15 -24.60 -20.67
C GLU A 372 -3.79 -23.77 -21.80
N ALA A 373 -3.75 -22.45 -21.68
CA ALA A 373 -4.34 -21.54 -22.69
C ALA A 373 -3.52 -21.49 -23.99
N THR A 374 -2.21 -21.76 -23.93
CA THR A 374 -1.30 -21.76 -25.09
C THR A 374 -1.03 -23.14 -25.67
N ALA A 375 -1.51 -24.23 -25.06
CA ALA A 375 -1.21 -25.61 -25.44
C ALA A 375 -1.57 -25.97 -26.87
N GLY A 376 -2.44 -25.19 -27.52
CA GLY A 376 -2.85 -25.36 -28.96
C GLY A 376 -2.36 -24.26 -29.89
N MET A 377 -1.52 -23.34 -29.41
CA MET A 377 -1.05 -22.19 -30.19
C MET A 377 0.24 -22.51 -30.95
N ASN A 378 0.41 -21.85 -32.10
CA ASN A 378 1.62 -21.93 -32.92
C ASN A 378 2.41 -20.60 -32.78
N PRO A 379 3.74 -20.61 -32.99
CA PRO A 379 4.53 -19.39 -33.02
C PRO A 379 3.93 -18.35 -33.99
N GLY A 380 3.67 -17.14 -33.47
CA GLY A 380 2.98 -16.04 -34.16
C GLY A 380 1.49 -15.91 -33.84
N ASP A 381 0.88 -16.88 -33.14
CA ASP A 381 -0.51 -16.75 -32.68
C ASP A 381 -0.62 -15.71 -31.53
N VAL A 382 -1.85 -15.17 -31.32
CA VAL A 382 -2.15 -14.11 -30.39
C VAL A 382 -3.11 -14.63 -29.31
N LEU A 383 -2.73 -14.55 -28.04
CA LEU A 383 -3.60 -14.91 -26.91
C LEU A 383 -4.75 -13.90 -26.80
N ALA A 384 -5.98 -14.38 -26.62
CA ALA A 384 -7.16 -13.53 -26.48
C ALA A 384 -7.07 -12.59 -25.26
N GLY A 385 -7.46 -11.31 -25.45
CA GLY A 385 -7.42 -10.28 -24.42
C GLY A 385 -8.24 -10.61 -23.16
N ASP A 386 -9.41 -11.25 -23.32
CA ASP A 386 -10.23 -11.72 -22.19
C ASP A 386 -9.51 -12.76 -21.32
N THR A 387 -8.72 -13.64 -21.94
CA THR A 387 -7.92 -14.64 -21.21
C THR A 387 -6.82 -13.97 -20.42
N ALA A 388 -6.13 -13.01 -21.03
CA ALA A 388 -5.11 -12.20 -20.36
C ALA A 388 -5.71 -11.36 -19.23
N PHE A 389 -6.89 -10.78 -19.45
CA PHE A 389 -7.61 -10.03 -18.42
C PHE A 389 -8.01 -10.93 -17.23
N LYS A 390 -8.45 -12.14 -17.48
CA LYS A 390 -8.77 -13.11 -16.42
C LYS A 390 -7.54 -13.51 -15.61
N LEU A 391 -6.39 -13.68 -16.23
CA LEU A 391 -5.11 -13.90 -15.56
C LEU A 391 -4.75 -12.71 -14.66
N TYR A 392 -4.96 -11.49 -15.14
CA TYR A 392 -4.71 -10.25 -14.39
C TYR A 392 -5.68 -10.07 -13.21
N ASP A 393 -6.97 -10.08 -13.49
CA ASP A 393 -8.02 -9.70 -12.51
C ASP A 393 -8.26 -10.79 -11.44
N THR A 394 -8.35 -12.05 -11.87
CA THR A 394 -8.70 -13.16 -10.97
C THR A 394 -7.49 -13.76 -10.28
N TYR A 395 -6.37 -13.84 -10.98
CA TYR A 395 -5.17 -14.52 -10.49
C TYR A 395 -4.02 -13.58 -10.15
N GLY A 396 -4.18 -12.28 -10.36
CA GLY A 396 -3.16 -11.26 -10.05
C GLY A 396 -1.87 -11.42 -10.86
N PHE A 397 -1.96 -12.02 -12.04
CA PHE A 397 -0.84 -12.20 -12.97
C PHE A 397 -0.80 -11.00 -13.93
N PRO A 398 0.11 -10.03 -13.76
CA PRO A 398 0.13 -8.79 -14.52
C PRO A 398 0.20 -9.00 -16.03
N TYR A 399 -0.39 -8.06 -16.79
CA TYR A 399 -0.42 -8.10 -18.26
C TYR A 399 0.98 -8.24 -18.87
N ASP A 400 1.94 -7.44 -18.41
CA ASP A 400 3.32 -7.44 -18.86
C ASP A 400 4.05 -8.76 -18.56
N LEU A 401 3.75 -9.41 -17.43
CA LEU A 401 4.29 -10.74 -17.15
C LEU A 401 3.69 -11.80 -18.06
N THR A 402 2.41 -11.65 -18.43
CA THR A 402 1.77 -12.49 -19.46
C THR A 402 2.44 -12.27 -20.81
N GLU A 403 2.67 -11.01 -21.20
CA GLU A 403 3.36 -10.63 -22.43
C GLU A 403 4.79 -11.17 -22.50
N ASP A 404 5.59 -10.98 -21.43
CA ASP A 404 6.96 -11.52 -21.34
C ASP A 404 7.00 -13.05 -21.44
N ALA A 405 6.03 -13.73 -20.80
CA ALA A 405 5.96 -15.18 -20.85
C ALA A 405 5.58 -15.69 -22.26
N LEU A 406 4.69 -14.98 -22.94
CA LEU A 406 4.27 -15.27 -24.30
C LEU A 406 5.37 -14.96 -25.33
N ARG A 407 6.06 -13.84 -25.18
CA ARG A 407 7.18 -13.42 -26.04
C ARG A 407 8.29 -14.47 -26.05
N ALA A 408 8.62 -15.02 -24.88
CA ALA A 408 9.61 -16.11 -24.78
C ALA A 408 9.23 -17.37 -25.54
N GLN A 409 7.92 -17.59 -25.81
CA GLN A 409 7.39 -18.71 -26.56
C GLN A 409 7.05 -18.35 -28.02
N GLY A 410 7.27 -17.11 -28.44
CA GLY A 410 6.97 -16.61 -29.78
C GLY A 410 5.49 -16.29 -30.02
N PHE A 411 4.70 -16.08 -28.98
CA PHE A 411 3.27 -15.71 -29.05
C PHE A 411 3.06 -14.22 -28.83
N GLY A 412 1.96 -13.69 -29.40
CA GLY A 412 1.48 -12.33 -29.12
C GLY A 412 0.34 -12.31 -28.09
N ILE A 413 -0.14 -11.09 -27.77
CA ILE A 413 -1.28 -10.85 -26.88
C ILE A 413 -2.21 -9.79 -27.48
N ASP A 414 -3.53 -10.02 -27.40
CA ASP A 414 -4.56 -9.05 -27.83
C ASP A 414 -4.71 -7.93 -26.78
N GLN A 415 -3.92 -6.89 -26.94
CA GLN A 415 -3.93 -5.72 -26.08
C GLN A 415 -5.29 -5.00 -26.12
N ALA A 416 -5.89 -4.83 -27.30
CA ALA A 416 -7.15 -4.11 -27.46
C ALA A 416 -8.31 -4.84 -26.77
N GLY A 417 -8.35 -6.17 -26.85
CA GLY A 417 -9.30 -7.00 -26.09
C GLY A 417 -9.10 -6.90 -24.58
N PHE A 418 -7.86 -6.92 -24.12
CA PHE A 418 -7.53 -6.72 -22.70
C PHE A 418 -7.98 -5.35 -22.18
N GLU A 419 -7.69 -4.27 -22.90
CA GLU A 419 -8.11 -2.92 -22.54
C GLU A 419 -9.64 -2.77 -22.52
N THR A 420 -10.33 -3.42 -23.42
CA THR A 420 -11.80 -3.46 -23.47
C THR A 420 -12.37 -4.14 -22.23
N ALA A 421 -11.86 -5.30 -21.85
CA ALA A 421 -12.27 -6.03 -20.65
C ALA A 421 -11.98 -5.21 -19.36
N MET A 422 -10.82 -4.57 -19.29
CA MET A 422 -10.43 -3.67 -18.20
C MET A 422 -11.38 -2.48 -18.06
N ASN A 423 -11.73 -1.81 -19.18
CA ASN A 423 -12.63 -0.67 -19.19
C ASN A 423 -14.06 -1.06 -18.79
N ASN A 424 -14.53 -2.22 -19.20
CA ASN A 424 -15.82 -2.76 -18.78
C ASN A 424 -15.87 -2.99 -17.27
N GLN A 425 -14.81 -3.54 -16.67
CA GLN A 425 -14.75 -3.72 -15.23
C GLN A 425 -14.69 -2.38 -14.48
N LYS A 426 -13.88 -1.41 -14.96
CA LYS A 426 -13.85 -0.05 -14.40
C LYS A 426 -15.22 0.62 -14.45
N ALA A 427 -15.96 0.46 -15.55
CA ALA A 427 -17.33 0.99 -15.68
C ALA A 427 -18.30 0.35 -14.68
N MET A 428 -18.21 -0.98 -14.47
CA MET A 428 -19.02 -1.68 -13.46
C MET A 428 -18.66 -1.24 -12.03
N ALA A 429 -17.38 -1.08 -11.75
CA ALA A 429 -16.92 -0.59 -10.44
C ALA A 429 -17.36 0.86 -10.18
N ARG A 430 -17.32 1.76 -11.18
CA ARG A 430 -17.87 3.13 -11.08
C ARG A 430 -19.39 3.14 -10.88
N ALA A 431 -20.13 2.27 -11.52
CA ALA A 431 -21.58 2.14 -11.35
C ALA A 431 -21.95 1.62 -9.95
N ALA A 432 -21.11 0.77 -9.35
CA ALA A 432 -21.27 0.27 -8.00
C ALA A 432 -20.87 1.30 -6.93
N TRP A 433 -20.00 2.27 -7.26
CA TRP A 433 -19.55 3.31 -6.36
C TRP A 433 -20.51 4.49 -6.37
N LYS A 434 -21.50 4.46 -5.49
CA LYS A 434 -22.32 5.63 -5.13
C LYS A 434 -21.54 6.52 -4.16
N GLY A 435 -20.38 6.99 -4.55
CA GLY A 435 -19.53 7.90 -3.80
C GLY A 435 -19.76 9.33 -4.23
N SER A 436 -19.86 10.20 -3.27
CA SER A 436 -19.94 11.67 -3.28
C SER A 436 -19.50 12.33 -4.59
N GLY A 437 -20.49 12.86 -5.34
CA GLY A 437 -20.23 13.70 -6.49
C GLY A 437 -19.55 15.00 -6.09
N ALA A 438 -18.42 15.28 -6.70
CA ALA A 438 -17.86 16.62 -6.82
C ALA A 438 -16.91 16.63 -8.02
N LYS A 439 -17.43 16.91 -9.21
CA LYS A 439 -16.61 17.28 -10.37
C LYS A 439 -17.40 18.25 -11.27
N ALA A 440 -17.72 19.42 -10.77
CA ALA A 440 -18.17 20.57 -11.59
C ALA A 440 -17.98 21.92 -10.88
N SER A 441 -17.15 22.04 -9.85
CA SER A 441 -17.00 23.27 -9.09
C SER A 441 -15.57 23.77 -8.90
N ASP A 442 -14.58 23.18 -9.55
CA ASP A 442 -13.18 23.60 -9.33
C ASP A 442 -12.89 24.97 -9.97
N ASP A 443 -13.49 25.28 -11.12
CA ASP A 443 -13.27 26.55 -11.85
C ASP A 443 -13.66 27.79 -11.02
N VAL A 444 -14.79 27.75 -10.29
CA VAL A 444 -15.24 28.90 -9.46
C VAL A 444 -14.24 29.25 -8.35
N TRP A 445 -13.52 28.23 -7.79
CA TRP A 445 -12.54 28.46 -6.74
C TRP A 445 -11.26 29.10 -7.26
N PHE A 446 -10.85 28.78 -8.50
CA PHE A 446 -9.70 29.41 -9.14
C PHE A 446 -9.99 30.88 -9.40
N ASP A 447 -11.14 31.22 -9.97
CA ASP A 447 -11.55 32.63 -10.26
C ASP A 447 -11.63 33.46 -8.96
N ILE A 448 -12.20 32.90 -7.89
CA ILE A 448 -12.25 33.56 -6.59
C ILE A 448 -10.83 33.75 -6.03
N ALA A 449 -10.01 32.71 -6.01
CA ALA A 449 -8.67 32.77 -5.43
C ALA A 449 -7.73 33.73 -6.19
N GLU A 450 -7.88 33.83 -7.50
CA GLU A 450 -7.12 34.80 -8.32
C GLU A 450 -7.49 36.24 -7.98
N ARG A 451 -8.77 36.49 -7.72
CA ARG A 451 -9.28 37.84 -7.41
C ARG A 451 -9.01 38.28 -5.96
N VAL A 452 -9.17 37.37 -4.98
CA VAL A 452 -9.16 37.74 -3.56
C VAL A 452 -7.90 37.27 -2.81
N GLY A 453 -7.06 36.46 -3.42
CA GLY A 453 -5.89 35.89 -2.78
C GLY A 453 -6.22 34.73 -1.80
N SER A 454 -5.39 34.56 -0.78
CA SER A 454 -5.56 33.54 0.26
C SER A 454 -6.37 34.10 1.44
N THR A 455 -7.20 33.27 2.06
CA THR A 455 -7.83 33.61 3.34
C THR A 455 -6.77 33.55 4.46
N GLU A 456 -6.66 34.63 5.26
CA GLU A 456 -5.79 34.62 6.45
C GLU A 456 -6.43 33.81 7.59
N PHE A 457 -5.69 32.81 8.10
CA PHE A 457 -6.16 31.97 9.20
C PHE A 457 -5.70 32.51 10.54
N THR A 458 -6.62 33.01 11.37
CA THR A 458 -6.36 33.57 12.69
C THR A 458 -6.63 32.60 13.84
N GLY A 459 -7.14 31.38 13.54
CA GLY A 459 -7.67 30.42 14.50
C GLY A 459 -6.63 29.65 15.32
N TYR A 460 -5.32 29.91 15.16
CA TYR A 460 -4.33 29.39 16.11
C TYR A 460 -4.40 30.12 17.46
N ALA A 461 -4.65 31.42 17.46
CA ALA A 461 -4.67 32.28 18.63
C ALA A 461 -6.06 32.68 19.10
N ALA A 462 -7.06 32.70 18.19
CA ALA A 462 -8.39 33.23 18.47
C ALA A 462 -9.48 32.22 18.12
N ASN A 463 -10.55 32.20 18.92
CA ASN A 463 -11.76 31.40 18.67
C ASN A 463 -12.92 32.26 18.08
N GLU A 464 -12.72 33.58 18.00
CA GLU A 464 -13.67 34.56 17.46
C GLU A 464 -12.89 35.66 16.73
N GLY A 465 -13.42 36.18 15.65
CA GLY A 465 -12.80 37.25 14.87
C GLY A 465 -13.79 37.92 13.94
N GLU A 466 -13.42 39.07 13.36
CA GLU A 466 -14.15 39.74 12.33
C GLU A 466 -13.55 39.43 10.96
N GLY A 467 -14.38 39.32 9.94
CA GLY A 467 -13.95 39.13 8.55
C GLY A 467 -14.88 39.89 7.59
N GLN A 468 -14.33 40.29 6.44
CA GLN A 468 -15.11 40.82 5.35
C GLN A 468 -15.45 39.71 4.36
N VAL A 469 -16.72 39.60 3.96
CA VAL A 469 -17.19 38.67 2.95
C VAL A 469 -16.63 39.06 1.58
N VAL A 470 -15.77 38.20 1.00
CA VAL A 470 -15.12 38.48 -0.30
C VAL A 470 -15.73 37.71 -1.45
N ALA A 471 -16.44 36.60 -1.17
CA ALA A 471 -17.22 35.86 -2.15
C ALA A 471 -18.31 35.02 -1.49
N LEU A 472 -19.36 34.76 -2.26
CA LEU A 472 -20.48 33.88 -1.91
C LEU A 472 -20.70 32.89 -3.04
N VAL A 473 -20.79 31.59 -2.74
CA VAL A 473 -21.03 30.52 -3.73
C VAL A 473 -22.30 29.77 -3.36
N LYS A 474 -23.28 29.71 -4.27
CA LYS A 474 -24.51 28.96 -4.07
C LYS A 474 -24.72 27.99 -5.23
N GLY A 475 -24.83 26.69 -4.93
CA GLY A 475 -25.04 25.69 -5.98
C GLY A 475 -23.89 25.60 -7.00
N GLY A 476 -22.66 25.96 -6.61
CA GLY A 476 -21.46 25.91 -7.48
C GLY A 476 -21.29 27.20 -8.34
N THR A 477 -22.14 28.24 -8.13
CA THR A 477 -22.07 29.52 -8.86
C THR A 477 -21.89 30.66 -7.88
N GLU A 478 -21.04 31.63 -8.22
CA GLU A 478 -20.85 32.84 -7.42
C GLU A 478 -22.10 33.71 -7.47
N VAL A 479 -22.50 34.23 -6.31
CA VAL A 479 -23.66 35.13 -6.14
C VAL A 479 -23.26 36.35 -5.33
N GLN A 480 -24.03 37.47 -5.48
CA GLN A 480 -23.74 38.70 -4.76
C GLN A 480 -24.41 38.77 -3.37
N SER A 481 -25.48 38.01 -3.15
CA SER A 481 -26.16 37.94 -1.86
C SER A 481 -26.86 36.59 -1.65
N ALA A 482 -27.13 36.27 -0.39
CA ALA A 482 -27.93 35.13 0.02
C ALA A 482 -28.81 35.49 1.24
N GLY A 483 -30.04 34.98 1.26
CA GLY A 483 -31.06 35.32 2.26
C GLY A 483 -31.43 34.20 3.19
N ALA A 484 -32.34 34.45 4.11
CA ALA A 484 -32.79 33.50 5.12
C ALA A 484 -33.24 32.15 4.50
N LYS A 485 -32.82 31.03 5.10
CA LYS A 485 -33.00 29.62 4.70
C LYS A 485 -32.14 29.18 3.52
N ASP A 486 -31.30 30.04 2.97
CA ASP A 486 -30.32 29.64 1.96
C ASP A 486 -29.18 28.87 2.61
N THR A 487 -28.69 27.86 1.89
CA THR A 487 -27.37 27.25 2.13
C THR A 487 -26.40 27.85 1.12
N VAL A 488 -25.35 28.50 1.63
CA VAL A 488 -24.37 29.23 0.85
C VAL A 488 -22.98 29.00 1.39
N THR A 489 -21.99 28.93 0.51
CA THR A 489 -20.58 28.93 0.93
C THR A 489 -20.10 30.37 1.01
N VAL A 490 -19.62 30.77 2.19
CA VAL A 490 -19.09 32.10 2.46
C VAL A 490 -17.57 32.04 2.53
N ILE A 491 -16.92 32.96 1.80
CA ILE A 491 -15.47 33.17 1.86
C ILE A 491 -15.21 34.55 2.42
N THR A 492 -14.35 34.62 3.42
CA THR A 492 -13.93 35.86 4.05
C THR A 492 -12.44 36.12 3.85
N ASN A 493 -12.00 37.37 3.96
CA ASN A 493 -10.58 37.75 3.85
C ASN A 493 -9.73 37.14 4.97
N GLN A 494 -10.29 36.95 6.16
CA GLN A 494 -9.68 36.27 7.31
C GLN A 494 -10.72 35.49 8.10
N THR A 495 -10.27 34.46 8.86
CA THR A 495 -11.17 33.59 9.62
C THR A 495 -10.49 32.88 10.78
N PRO A 496 -11.18 32.70 11.95
CA PRO A 496 -10.73 31.77 12.97
C PRO A 496 -11.10 30.29 12.70
N PHE A 497 -11.92 30.00 11.66
CA PHE A 497 -12.35 28.64 11.32
C PHE A 497 -11.25 27.89 10.59
N TYR A 498 -10.86 26.75 11.13
CA TYR A 498 -9.94 25.84 10.46
C TYR A 498 -10.64 25.18 9.28
N GLY A 499 -10.07 25.29 8.10
CA GLY A 499 -10.53 24.58 6.91
C GLY A 499 -9.97 23.16 6.85
N GLU A 500 -10.81 22.17 6.54
CA GLU A 500 -10.44 20.77 6.46
C GLU A 500 -9.14 20.56 5.66
N SER A 501 -8.13 20.05 6.31
CA SER A 501 -6.82 19.71 5.71
C SER A 501 -6.01 18.82 6.65
N GLY A 502 -5.02 18.11 6.09
CA GLY A 502 -4.12 17.25 6.87
C GLY A 502 -4.84 16.15 7.69
N GLY A 503 -6.06 15.78 7.29
CA GLY A 503 -6.89 14.80 7.99
C GLY A 503 -7.69 15.36 9.17
N GLN A 504 -7.51 16.64 9.56
CA GLN A 504 -8.35 17.29 10.55
C GLN A 504 -9.61 17.85 9.87
N MET A 505 -10.79 17.52 10.39
CA MET A 505 -12.07 18.03 9.93
C MET A 505 -12.18 19.55 10.15
N GLY A 506 -12.96 20.20 9.30
CA GLY A 506 -13.25 21.60 9.38
C GLY A 506 -14.05 22.00 10.65
N ASP A 507 -13.95 23.26 11.01
CA ASP A 507 -14.71 23.81 12.11
C ASP A 507 -16.16 24.12 11.74
N ALA A 508 -16.98 24.09 12.77
CA ALA A 508 -18.35 24.57 12.77
C ALA A 508 -18.50 25.73 13.76
N GLY A 509 -19.59 26.47 13.67
CA GLY A 509 -19.86 27.58 14.55
C GLY A 509 -20.93 28.55 14.02
N VAL A 510 -20.73 29.82 14.23
CA VAL A 510 -21.72 30.88 13.87
C VAL A 510 -21.02 32.02 13.12
N ILE A 511 -21.68 32.49 12.07
CA ILE A 511 -21.37 33.74 11.39
C ILE A 511 -22.51 34.71 11.62
N SER A 512 -22.24 36.00 11.95
CA SER A 512 -23.27 36.97 12.25
C SER A 512 -22.85 38.39 11.91
N SER A 513 -23.83 39.22 11.62
CA SER A 513 -23.70 40.67 11.55
C SER A 513 -24.86 41.32 12.30
N SER A 514 -24.98 42.65 12.26
CA SER A 514 -26.12 43.41 12.85
C SER A 514 -27.48 42.90 12.38
N ASN A 515 -27.57 42.41 11.12
CA ASN A 515 -28.81 42.09 10.44
C ASN A 515 -28.92 40.61 10.01
N MET A 516 -27.86 39.79 10.21
CA MET A 516 -27.81 38.42 9.73
C MET A 516 -27.22 37.50 10.80
N ARG A 517 -27.75 36.29 10.88
CA ARG A 517 -27.17 35.18 11.65
C ARG A 517 -27.28 33.88 10.83
N GLY A 518 -26.16 33.20 10.67
CA GLY A 518 -26.06 31.90 10.02
C GLY A 518 -25.30 30.92 10.85
N GLU A 519 -25.61 29.65 10.67
CA GLU A 519 -24.88 28.51 11.26
C GLU A 519 -23.84 28.02 10.25
N VAL A 520 -22.57 27.96 10.67
CA VAL A 520 -21.48 27.32 9.90
C VAL A 520 -21.47 25.86 10.27
N THR A 521 -21.85 25.01 9.34
CA THR A 521 -21.92 23.55 9.56
C THR A 521 -20.59 22.83 9.31
N ASP A 522 -19.75 23.42 8.46
CA ASP A 522 -18.42 22.87 8.09
C ASP A 522 -17.57 23.96 7.42
N THR A 523 -16.26 23.75 7.40
CA THR A 523 -15.31 24.65 6.72
C THR A 523 -14.34 23.82 5.89
N ALA A 524 -14.43 23.93 4.55
CA ALA A 524 -13.51 23.29 3.62
C ALA A 524 -12.32 24.21 3.29
N LYS A 525 -11.27 23.66 2.67
CA LYS A 525 -10.08 24.41 2.26
C LYS A 525 -9.76 24.22 0.77
N PRO A 526 -10.62 24.69 -0.15
CA PRO A 526 -10.38 24.58 -1.58
C PRO A 526 -9.06 25.23 -1.98
N LEU A 527 -8.36 24.60 -2.94
CA LEU A 527 -7.03 24.99 -3.43
C LEU A 527 -5.95 25.12 -2.32
N GLY A 528 -6.21 24.60 -1.11
CA GLY A 528 -5.30 24.70 0.02
C GLY A 528 -5.13 26.12 0.62
N ARG A 529 -5.78 27.16 0.05
CA ARG A 529 -5.56 28.56 0.40
C ARG A 529 -6.83 29.37 0.72
N LEU A 530 -8.01 28.93 0.29
CA LEU A 530 -9.30 29.53 0.66
C LEU A 530 -9.93 28.79 1.83
N HIS A 531 -10.64 29.51 2.73
CA HIS A 531 -11.49 28.91 3.75
C HIS A 531 -12.96 29.11 3.35
N ALA A 532 -13.62 28.01 3.03
CA ALA A 532 -14.97 27.98 2.47
C ALA A 532 -15.97 27.50 3.54
N HIS A 533 -16.65 28.47 4.19
CA HIS A 533 -17.61 28.21 5.27
C HIS A 533 -18.94 27.77 4.67
N GLN A 534 -19.42 26.57 4.96
CA GLN A 534 -20.75 26.10 4.61
C GLN A 534 -21.77 26.68 5.59
N VAL A 535 -22.57 27.65 5.14
CA VAL A 535 -23.45 28.43 6.01
C VAL A 535 -24.91 28.17 5.69
N ILE A 536 -25.68 27.87 6.71
CA ILE A 536 -27.16 27.91 6.64
C ILE A 536 -27.59 29.23 7.26
N ILE A 537 -28.19 30.14 6.43
CA ILE A 537 -28.65 31.44 6.90
C ILE A 537 -29.96 31.28 7.66
N GLY A 538 -29.93 31.54 8.98
CA GLY A 538 -31.09 31.48 9.84
C GLY A 538 -32.01 32.69 9.72
N THR A 539 -31.42 33.90 9.73
CA THR A 539 -32.12 35.16 9.66
C THR A 539 -31.32 36.19 8.86
N GLY A 540 -32.01 37.09 8.20
CA GLY A 540 -31.44 38.23 7.47
C GLY A 540 -30.89 37.88 6.08
N GLU A 541 -30.00 38.71 5.57
CA GLU A 541 -29.32 38.57 4.26
C GLU A 541 -27.84 38.89 4.45
N ILE A 542 -26.97 38.14 3.75
CA ILE A 542 -25.52 38.35 3.65
C ILE A 542 -25.15 38.76 2.21
N LYS A 543 -24.24 39.73 2.06
CA LYS A 543 -23.77 40.26 0.77
C LYS A 543 -22.23 40.23 0.71
N VAL A 544 -21.71 40.18 -0.49
CA VAL A 544 -20.28 40.43 -0.75
C VAL A 544 -19.99 41.89 -0.31
N GLY A 545 -18.93 42.05 0.48
CA GLY A 545 -18.50 43.29 1.10
C GLY A 545 -18.94 43.49 2.54
N ASP A 546 -19.89 42.70 3.07
CA ASP A 546 -20.34 42.79 4.44
C ASP A 546 -19.23 42.44 5.44
N PHE A 547 -19.23 43.13 6.60
CA PHE A 547 -18.43 42.78 7.75
C PHE A 547 -19.22 41.82 8.63
N VAL A 548 -18.58 40.71 9.03
CA VAL A 548 -19.21 39.65 9.83
C VAL A 548 -18.34 39.27 11.00
N THR A 549 -18.96 38.92 12.10
CA THR A 549 -18.31 38.24 13.22
C THR A 549 -18.37 36.74 13.00
N LEU A 550 -17.22 36.08 13.12
CA LEU A 550 -16.98 34.66 12.93
C LEU A 550 -16.65 34.05 14.29
N LYS A 551 -17.44 33.11 14.77
CA LYS A 551 -17.27 32.47 16.08
C LYS A 551 -17.35 30.96 15.94
N ILE A 552 -16.25 30.29 16.27
CA ILE A 552 -16.19 28.83 16.21
C ILE A 552 -16.96 28.18 17.38
N ASP A 553 -17.40 26.93 17.18
CA ASP A 553 -17.79 26.05 18.27
C ASP A 553 -16.52 25.58 19.02
N THR A 554 -16.27 26.24 20.15
CA THR A 554 -15.06 26.01 20.95
C THR A 554 -15.01 24.58 21.49
N GLN A 555 -16.17 24.04 21.93
CA GLN A 555 -16.21 22.68 22.46
C GLN A 555 -15.82 21.65 21.39
N ARG A 556 -16.34 21.80 20.17
CA ARG A 556 -15.97 20.97 19.03
C ARG A 556 -14.47 21.13 18.69
N ARG A 557 -13.97 22.37 18.64
CA ARG A 557 -12.55 22.65 18.36
C ARG A 557 -11.62 22.00 19.40
N ASP A 558 -11.98 22.04 20.69
CA ASP A 558 -11.16 21.49 21.76
C ASP A 558 -11.11 19.95 21.68
N THR A 559 -12.19 19.28 21.26
CA THR A 559 -12.14 17.84 20.97
C THR A 559 -11.28 17.51 19.77
N LEU A 560 -11.33 18.33 18.71
CA LEU A 560 -10.46 18.19 17.53
C LEU A 560 -8.98 18.38 17.91
N ARG A 561 -8.65 19.41 18.72
CA ARG A 561 -7.30 19.66 19.22
C ARG A 561 -6.76 18.49 20.03
N ALA A 562 -7.59 17.92 20.91
CA ALA A 562 -7.22 16.76 21.74
C ALA A 562 -6.95 15.53 20.86
N ASN A 563 -7.85 15.22 19.94
CA ASN A 563 -7.70 14.09 19.02
C ASN A 563 -6.49 14.28 18.10
N HIS A 564 -6.23 15.51 17.60
CA HIS A 564 -5.09 15.77 16.72
C HIS A 564 -3.76 15.64 17.46
N SER A 565 -3.66 16.21 18.66
CA SER A 565 -2.45 16.11 19.48
C SER A 565 -2.19 14.66 19.91
N ALA A 566 -3.23 13.90 20.26
CA ALA A 566 -3.11 12.48 20.57
C ALA A 566 -2.66 11.65 19.36
N THR A 567 -3.00 12.06 18.11
CA THR A 567 -2.53 11.40 16.89
C THR A 567 -1.00 11.47 16.77
N HIS A 568 -0.38 12.62 17.07
CA HIS A 568 1.07 12.76 17.06
C HIS A 568 1.76 11.95 18.16
N LEU A 569 1.20 11.93 19.38
CA LEU A 569 1.72 11.08 20.45
C LEU A 569 1.60 9.59 20.11
N LEU A 570 0.48 9.19 19.49
CA LEU A 570 0.28 7.82 19.00
C LEU A 570 1.31 7.46 17.92
N HIS A 571 1.55 8.35 16.97
CA HIS A 571 2.54 8.12 15.90
C HIS A 571 3.94 7.94 16.48
N ALA A 572 4.34 8.79 17.42
CA ALA A 572 5.63 8.67 18.10
C ALA A 572 5.77 7.34 18.85
N SER A 573 4.73 6.94 19.64
CA SER A 573 4.74 5.67 20.38
C SER A 573 4.79 4.46 19.43
N LEU A 574 4.04 4.49 18.33
CA LEU A 574 4.08 3.43 17.33
C LEU A 574 5.47 3.28 16.72
N ARG A 575 6.15 4.37 16.40
CA ARG A 575 7.53 4.36 15.89
C ARG A 575 8.52 3.82 16.91
N ASP A 576 8.40 4.23 18.16
CA ASP A 576 9.27 3.78 19.26
C ASP A 576 9.10 2.26 19.51
N ARG A 577 7.88 1.75 19.50
CA ARG A 577 7.57 0.36 19.85
C ARG A 577 7.68 -0.61 18.69
N LEU A 578 7.24 -0.20 17.50
CA LEU A 578 7.18 -1.08 16.33
C LEU A 578 8.34 -0.86 15.34
N GLY A 579 9.03 0.29 15.45
CA GLY A 579 10.20 0.63 14.64
C GLY A 579 9.99 1.83 13.71
N GLU A 580 11.12 2.39 13.24
CA GLU A 580 11.15 3.61 12.41
C GLU A 580 10.45 3.49 11.05
N HIS A 581 10.15 2.29 10.57
CA HIS A 581 9.40 2.04 9.34
C HIS A 581 7.93 2.46 9.42
N VAL A 582 7.44 2.71 10.65
CA VAL A 582 6.07 3.21 10.84
C VAL A 582 5.98 4.63 10.29
N THR A 583 5.16 4.79 9.25
CA THR A 583 4.86 6.08 8.60
C THR A 583 3.37 6.24 8.44
N GLN A 584 2.87 7.46 8.57
CA GLN A 584 1.47 7.77 8.32
C GLN A 584 1.10 7.47 6.86
N LYS A 585 0.00 6.75 6.66
CA LYS A 585 -0.61 6.48 5.35
C LYS A 585 -1.97 7.14 5.19
N GLY A 586 -2.58 7.53 6.29
CA GLY A 586 -3.80 8.30 6.34
C GLY A 586 -4.10 8.71 7.77
N SER A 587 -4.82 9.81 7.94
CA SER A 587 -5.29 10.29 9.22
C SER A 587 -6.69 10.87 9.08
N MET A 588 -7.49 10.72 10.12
CA MET A 588 -8.76 11.42 10.27
C MET A 588 -8.87 11.86 11.73
N VAL A 589 -9.00 13.15 11.90
CA VAL A 589 -9.23 13.77 13.20
C VAL A 589 -10.64 14.37 13.19
N ALA A 590 -11.56 13.68 13.85
CA ALA A 590 -12.96 14.06 14.00
C ALA A 590 -13.25 14.46 15.45
N PRO A 591 -14.39 15.14 15.76
CA PRO A 591 -14.71 15.52 17.12
C PRO A 591 -14.94 14.33 18.06
N ASP A 592 -15.45 13.22 17.51
CA ASP A 592 -15.82 12.02 18.27
C ASP A 592 -14.70 11.01 18.41
N ARG A 593 -13.71 11.00 17.50
CA ARG A 593 -12.58 10.04 17.48
C ARG A 593 -11.43 10.50 16.60
N LEU A 594 -10.30 9.84 16.76
CA LEU A 594 -9.21 9.87 15.77
C LEU A 594 -9.06 8.51 15.09
N ARG A 595 -8.57 8.53 13.85
CA ARG A 595 -8.19 7.37 13.06
C ARG A 595 -6.80 7.58 12.48
N PHE A 596 -5.94 6.60 12.65
CA PHE A 596 -4.57 6.65 12.17
C PHE A 596 -4.23 5.40 11.38
N ASP A 597 -3.93 5.58 10.10
CA ASP A 597 -3.51 4.52 9.18
C ASP A 597 -1.99 4.60 9.00
N PHE A 598 -1.30 3.50 9.23
CA PHE A 598 0.17 3.48 9.24
C PHE A 598 0.74 2.22 8.58
N SER A 599 1.99 2.34 8.09
CA SER A 599 2.72 1.22 7.51
C SER A 599 3.18 0.25 8.59
N HIS A 600 2.68 -0.98 8.55
CA HIS A 600 3.15 -2.10 9.37
C HIS A 600 2.66 -3.42 8.80
N ASN A 601 3.54 -4.44 8.78
CA ASN A 601 3.29 -5.69 8.06
C ASN A 601 2.53 -6.75 8.87
N GLN A 602 2.46 -6.57 10.21
CA GLN A 602 1.91 -7.55 11.13
C GLN A 602 0.74 -6.94 11.93
N ALA A 603 -0.10 -7.78 12.52
CA ALA A 603 -1.07 -7.32 13.49
C ALA A 603 -0.35 -6.82 14.75
N VAL A 604 -0.74 -5.66 15.25
CA VAL A 604 -0.24 -5.16 16.53
C VAL A 604 -0.84 -6.01 17.63
N THR A 605 0.02 -6.58 18.46
CA THR A 605 -0.43 -7.49 19.53
C THR A 605 -1.17 -6.75 20.64
N PRO A 606 -2.05 -7.42 21.40
CA PRO A 606 -2.71 -6.78 22.54
C PRO A 606 -1.73 -6.20 23.56
N GLN A 607 -0.56 -6.79 23.73
CA GLN A 607 0.49 -6.30 24.63
C GLN A 607 1.12 -5.01 24.09
N GLU A 608 1.41 -4.95 22.79
CA GLU A 608 1.92 -3.73 22.15
C GLU A 608 0.89 -2.60 22.20
N ILE A 609 -0.39 -2.91 21.92
CA ILE A 609 -1.49 -1.94 22.04
C ILE A 609 -1.54 -1.36 23.47
N ALA A 610 -1.48 -2.22 24.49
CA ALA A 610 -1.50 -1.77 25.87
C ALA A 610 -0.27 -0.91 26.24
N MET A 611 0.92 -1.23 25.72
CA MET A 611 2.12 -0.43 25.91
C MET A 611 2.02 0.93 25.22
N ILE A 612 1.56 0.96 23.95
CA ILE A 612 1.36 2.19 23.18
C ILE A 612 0.34 3.11 23.89
N GLU A 613 -0.78 2.55 24.35
CA GLU A 613 -1.78 3.31 25.11
C GLU A 613 -1.20 3.86 26.42
N ALA A 614 -0.40 3.07 27.13
CA ALA A 614 0.26 3.47 28.36
C ALA A 614 1.27 4.61 28.13
N ASP A 615 2.08 4.55 27.06
CA ASP A 615 3.05 5.57 26.69
C ASP A 615 2.37 6.91 26.37
N VAL A 616 1.33 6.90 25.52
CA VAL A 616 0.56 8.10 25.17
C VAL A 616 -0.04 8.73 26.42
N ASN A 617 -0.67 7.92 27.29
CA ASN A 617 -1.22 8.42 28.55
C ASN A 617 -0.14 8.89 29.56
N ALA A 618 1.08 8.36 29.49
CA ALA A 618 2.20 8.86 30.27
C ALA A 618 2.59 10.29 29.85
N GLN A 619 2.65 10.54 28.53
CA GLN A 619 2.91 11.90 28.02
C GLN A 619 1.77 12.87 28.38
N ILE A 620 0.52 12.44 28.29
CA ILE A 620 -0.65 13.23 28.71
C ILE A 620 -0.53 13.63 30.19
N ARG A 621 -0.19 12.69 31.08
CA ARG A 621 0.01 12.98 32.52
C ARG A 621 1.21 13.85 32.82
N GLY A 622 2.24 13.81 31.95
CA GLY A 622 3.39 14.69 32.03
C GLY A 622 3.04 16.17 31.86
N ASN A 623 1.93 16.45 31.16
CA ASN A 623 1.33 17.77 30.94
C ASN A 623 2.32 18.83 30.44
N GLU A 624 3.25 18.44 29.58
CA GLU A 624 4.19 19.38 28.96
C GLU A 624 3.46 20.35 28.01
N THR A 625 3.98 21.58 27.95
CA THR A 625 3.47 22.60 27.02
C THR A 625 3.78 22.22 25.59
N VAL A 626 2.78 22.30 24.73
CA VAL A 626 2.95 22.11 23.28
C VAL A 626 3.53 23.39 22.67
N THR A 627 4.67 23.27 22.00
CA THR A 627 5.34 24.43 21.40
C THR A 627 5.36 24.34 19.89
N THR A 628 5.23 25.49 19.26
CA THR A 628 5.26 25.64 17.81
C THR A 628 6.35 26.60 17.42
N ARG A 629 7.12 26.25 16.38
CA ARG A 629 8.12 27.14 15.75
C ARG A 629 7.87 27.19 14.24
N LEU A 630 8.03 28.38 13.67
CA LEU A 630 8.11 28.56 12.23
C LEU A 630 9.58 28.48 11.84
N MET A 631 9.90 27.69 10.82
CA MET A 631 11.25 27.56 10.27
C MET A 631 11.18 27.12 8.82
N THR A 632 12.30 27.14 8.11
CA THR A 632 12.34 26.59 6.76
C THR A 632 12.19 25.06 6.79
N PRO A 633 11.70 24.42 5.72
CA PRO A 633 11.63 22.95 5.65
C PRO A 633 12.97 22.27 5.94
N ASP A 634 14.09 22.85 5.47
CA ASP A 634 15.42 22.29 5.66
C ASP A 634 15.89 22.39 7.12
N ASP A 635 15.64 23.50 7.80
CA ASP A 635 15.93 23.64 9.24
C ASP A 635 15.08 22.68 10.06
N ALA A 636 13.83 22.44 9.65
CA ALA A 636 12.95 21.50 10.33
C ALA A 636 13.47 20.05 10.24
N VAL A 637 13.90 19.65 9.05
CA VAL A 637 14.52 18.33 8.82
C VAL A 637 15.85 18.21 9.58
N ALA A 638 16.68 19.26 9.57
CA ALA A 638 17.95 19.31 10.32
C ALA A 638 17.72 19.23 11.85
N ALA A 639 16.62 19.77 12.34
CA ALA A 639 16.18 19.62 13.74
C ALA A 639 15.61 18.22 14.07
N GLY A 640 15.50 17.33 13.09
CA GLY A 640 14.95 15.98 13.26
C GLY A 640 13.43 15.90 13.16
N ALA A 641 12.77 16.93 12.64
CA ALA A 641 11.31 16.91 12.49
C ALA A 641 10.88 15.90 11.40
N LEU A 642 9.85 15.13 11.71
CA LEU A 642 9.23 14.25 10.75
C LEU A 642 8.33 15.05 9.81
N ALA A 643 8.66 15.02 8.51
CA ALA A 643 7.80 15.55 7.47
C ALA A 643 6.73 14.52 7.13
N LEU A 644 5.44 14.90 7.23
CA LEU A 644 4.34 14.03 6.86
C LEU A 644 4.28 13.91 5.33
N PHE A 645 4.19 12.67 4.86
CA PHE A 645 4.16 12.37 3.43
C PHE A 645 2.92 12.96 2.74
N GLY A 646 3.13 13.77 1.69
CA GLY A 646 2.07 14.23 0.79
C GLY A 646 1.55 15.64 1.04
N GLU A 647 2.07 16.40 2.01
CA GLU A 647 1.74 17.81 2.18
C GLU A 647 2.70 18.71 1.38
N LYS A 648 2.15 19.71 0.70
CA LYS A 648 2.95 20.77 0.06
C LYS A 648 3.33 21.77 1.13
N TYR A 649 4.60 21.87 1.40
CA TYR A 649 5.15 22.84 2.34
C TYR A 649 5.53 24.13 1.61
N GLY A 650 5.16 25.28 2.19
CA GLY A 650 5.60 26.58 1.70
C GLY A 650 7.05 26.91 2.08
N GLU A 651 7.44 28.17 1.92
CA GLU A 651 8.78 28.66 2.32
C GLU A 651 9.01 28.52 3.84
N GLU A 652 7.96 28.58 4.62
CA GLU A 652 7.96 28.34 6.07
C GLU A 652 7.03 27.22 6.44
N VAL A 653 7.47 26.38 7.37
CA VAL A 653 6.71 25.27 7.95
C VAL A 653 6.53 25.44 9.45
N ARG A 654 5.39 24.99 9.94
CA ARG A 654 5.07 24.96 11.36
C ARG A 654 5.55 23.64 11.95
N VAL A 655 6.57 23.70 12.78
CA VAL A 655 7.14 22.55 13.52
C VAL A 655 6.53 22.51 14.91
N LEU A 656 5.89 21.37 15.18
CA LEU A 656 5.21 21.10 16.43
C LEU A 656 6.06 20.20 17.31
N THR A 657 6.22 20.58 18.57
CA THR A 657 6.99 19.83 19.57
C THR A 657 6.09 19.43 20.73
N MET A 658 6.07 18.15 21.06
CA MET A 658 5.24 17.58 22.13
C MET A 658 6.03 16.59 23.00
N GLY A 659 5.86 16.69 24.31
CA GLY A 659 6.37 15.74 25.29
C GLY A 659 7.89 15.68 25.39
N LYS A 660 8.37 14.84 26.30
CA LYS A 660 9.80 14.62 26.53
C LYS A 660 10.16 13.14 26.48
N SER A 661 11.32 12.83 25.92
CA SER A 661 11.98 11.54 25.94
C SER A 661 13.43 11.75 26.33
N GLU A 662 13.83 11.31 27.52
CA GLU A 662 15.18 11.51 28.10
C GLU A 662 15.74 12.93 27.84
N ASP A 663 16.64 13.09 26.87
CA ASP A 663 17.26 14.37 26.50
C ASP A 663 16.65 15.01 25.25
N THR A 664 15.57 14.47 24.67
CA THR A 664 14.96 14.89 23.41
C THR A 664 13.45 15.13 23.53
N HIS A 665 12.83 15.51 22.42
CA HIS A 665 11.37 15.62 22.31
C HIS A 665 10.75 14.24 22.01
N TYR A 666 9.57 13.97 22.59
CA TYR A 666 8.84 12.73 22.32
C TYR A 666 8.25 12.69 20.91
N SER A 667 7.67 13.80 20.47
CA SER A 667 7.21 13.99 19.09
C SER A 667 7.69 15.35 18.57
N LEU A 668 8.25 15.35 17.36
CA LEU A 668 8.70 16.53 16.63
C LEU A 668 8.27 16.37 15.16
N GLU A 669 7.22 17.08 14.77
CA GLU A 669 6.58 16.87 13.46
C GLU A 669 6.15 18.17 12.80
N LEU A 670 6.11 18.17 11.44
CA LEU A 670 5.54 19.23 10.63
C LEU A 670 4.02 19.13 10.65
N CYS A 671 3.33 20.13 11.18
CA CYS A 671 1.86 20.11 11.25
C CYS A 671 1.22 21.49 11.19
N GLY A 672 0.32 21.69 10.21
CA GLY A 672 -0.52 22.89 10.06
C GLY A 672 -1.84 22.85 10.84
N GLY A 673 -2.13 21.78 11.58
CA GLY A 673 -3.38 21.62 12.32
C GLY A 673 -3.48 22.42 13.61
N THR A 674 -4.62 22.30 14.28
CA THR A 674 -4.84 22.92 15.60
C THR A 674 -4.58 21.90 16.72
N HIS A 675 -3.90 22.35 17.80
CA HIS A 675 -3.44 21.49 18.88
C HIS A 675 -3.79 22.04 20.26
N VAL A 676 -3.71 21.19 21.27
CA VAL A 676 -3.85 21.58 22.67
C VAL A 676 -2.69 22.48 23.10
N ASN A 677 -2.89 23.31 24.12
CA ASN A 677 -1.83 24.16 24.66
C ASN A 677 -0.86 23.37 25.56
N ALA A 678 -1.40 22.41 26.30
CA ALA A 678 -0.65 21.49 27.11
C ALA A 678 -1.20 20.06 26.93
N LEU A 679 -0.36 19.05 27.07
CA LEU A 679 -0.75 17.66 26.83
C LEU A 679 -1.85 17.16 27.77
N GLY A 680 -1.92 17.72 28.99
CA GLY A 680 -3.00 17.41 29.92
C GLY A 680 -4.39 17.78 29.45
N ASP A 681 -4.54 18.72 28.52
CA ASP A 681 -5.82 19.10 27.91
C ASP A 681 -6.45 17.95 27.12
N ILE A 682 -5.67 16.93 26.70
CA ILE A 682 -6.17 15.70 26.07
C ILE A 682 -6.94 14.84 27.09
N ALA A 683 -6.60 14.94 28.35
CA ALA A 683 -7.17 14.27 29.54
C ALA A 683 -6.95 12.75 29.56
N LEU A 684 -7.45 12.02 28.61
CA LEU A 684 -7.39 10.56 28.51
C LEU A 684 -7.32 10.11 27.06
N PHE A 685 -6.58 9.04 26.81
CA PHE A 685 -6.49 8.38 25.49
C PHE A 685 -6.80 6.90 25.64
N THR A 686 -7.62 6.35 24.75
CA THR A 686 -7.87 4.89 24.69
C THR A 686 -8.04 4.41 23.27
N ILE A 687 -7.40 3.29 22.92
CA ILE A 687 -7.50 2.62 21.63
C ILE A 687 -8.75 1.74 21.64
N ILE A 688 -9.64 1.93 20.67
CA ILE A 688 -10.91 1.18 20.60
C ILE A 688 -10.88 0.08 19.53
N SER A 689 -10.05 0.23 18.51
CA SER A 689 -9.89 -0.79 17.46
C SER A 689 -8.50 -0.76 16.83
N GLU A 690 -8.04 -1.90 16.37
CA GLU A 690 -6.84 -2.10 15.56
C GLU A 690 -7.15 -3.13 14.48
N GLY A 691 -6.75 -2.90 13.22
CA GLY A 691 -7.03 -3.82 12.13
C GLY A 691 -6.28 -3.51 10.85
N ALA A 692 -6.28 -4.45 9.90
CA ALA A 692 -5.72 -4.26 8.56
C ALA A 692 -6.69 -3.49 7.67
N VAL A 693 -6.17 -2.56 6.86
CA VAL A 693 -6.94 -1.81 5.84
C VAL A 693 -6.53 -2.26 4.44
N ALA A 694 -5.23 -2.44 4.23
CA ALA A 694 -4.65 -2.91 2.99
C ALA A 694 -3.38 -3.72 3.29
N SER A 695 -2.75 -4.28 2.25
CA SER A 695 -1.46 -4.95 2.42
C SER A 695 -0.43 -3.98 2.98
N GLY A 696 0.17 -4.32 4.13
CA GLY A 696 1.18 -3.50 4.80
C GLY A 696 0.65 -2.20 5.44
N ILE A 697 -0.67 -2.01 5.53
CA ILE A 697 -1.29 -0.84 6.17
C ILE A 697 -2.21 -1.29 7.29
N ARG A 698 -1.95 -0.79 8.49
CA ARG A 698 -2.75 -1.00 9.69
C ARG A 698 -3.52 0.28 10.06
N ARG A 699 -4.64 0.11 10.72
CA ARG A 699 -5.49 1.20 11.22
C ARG A 699 -5.68 1.08 12.71
N ILE A 700 -5.49 2.17 13.42
CA ILE A 700 -5.92 2.34 14.80
C ILE A 700 -7.02 3.41 14.85
N GLU A 701 -8.09 3.12 15.59
CA GLU A 701 -9.07 4.11 16.02
C GLU A 701 -8.96 4.29 17.52
N ALA A 702 -9.00 5.54 17.97
CA ALA A 702 -8.87 5.88 19.38
C ALA A 702 -9.77 7.06 19.76
N LEU A 703 -10.02 7.18 21.05
CA LEU A 703 -10.83 8.22 21.67
C LEU A 703 -9.97 9.02 22.64
N THR A 704 -10.32 10.30 22.83
CA THR A 704 -9.71 11.16 23.83
C THR A 704 -10.76 11.76 24.78
N GLY A 705 -10.30 12.29 25.89
CA GLY A 705 -11.09 13.10 26.81
C GLY A 705 -12.39 12.44 27.29
N GLU A 706 -13.48 13.18 27.17
CA GLU A 706 -14.81 12.72 27.62
C GLU A 706 -15.33 11.52 26.81
N ALA A 707 -15.04 11.44 25.51
CA ALA A 707 -15.43 10.29 24.70
C ALA A 707 -14.75 9.00 25.19
N ALA A 708 -13.45 9.06 25.50
CA ALA A 708 -12.71 7.95 26.09
C ALA A 708 -13.28 7.54 27.48
N ARG A 709 -13.58 8.53 28.32
CA ARG A 709 -14.18 8.29 29.64
C ARG A 709 -15.54 7.59 29.53
N LEU A 710 -16.42 8.09 28.65
CA LEU A 710 -17.75 7.51 28.45
C LEU A 710 -17.68 6.09 27.89
N TRP A 711 -16.75 5.84 27.00
CA TRP A 711 -16.53 4.50 26.47
C TRP A 711 -16.10 3.50 27.56
N LEU A 712 -15.16 3.89 28.44
CA LEU A 712 -14.71 3.08 29.58
C LEU A 712 -15.85 2.83 30.58
N VAL A 713 -16.61 3.87 30.95
CA VAL A 713 -17.80 3.75 31.82
C VAL A 713 -18.84 2.83 31.20
N GLY A 714 -19.03 2.90 29.86
CA GLY A 714 -19.89 1.98 29.14
C GLY A 714 -19.45 0.53 29.28
N ARG A 715 -18.16 0.24 29.15
CA ARG A 715 -17.57 -1.10 29.36
C ARG A 715 -17.72 -1.59 30.79
N GLU A 716 -17.43 -0.71 31.76
CA GLU A 716 -17.64 -1.00 33.19
C GLU A 716 -19.12 -1.33 33.47
N THR A 717 -20.03 -0.53 32.93
CA THR A 717 -21.49 -0.75 33.09
C THR A 717 -21.92 -2.09 32.47
N GLN A 718 -21.42 -2.42 31.28
CA GLN A 718 -21.66 -3.72 30.67
C GLN A 718 -21.16 -4.87 31.55
N LEU A 719 -19.95 -4.76 32.10
CA LEU A 719 -19.38 -5.74 33.02
C LEU A 719 -20.25 -5.90 34.28
N LYS A 720 -20.67 -4.77 34.91
CA LYS A 720 -21.57 -4.75 36.07
C LYS A 720 -22.91 -5.45 35.76
N ASN A 721 -23.48 -5.18 34.58
CA ASN A 721 -24.73 -5.80 34.16
C ASN A 721 -24.56 -7.32 34.00
N VAL A 722 -23.47 -7.77 33.38
CA VAL A 722 -23.15 -9.21 33.26
C VAL A 722 -22.95 -9.83 34.65
N ALA A 723 -22.22 -9.18 35.53
CA ALA A 723 -22.02 -9.61 36.93
C ALA A 723 -23.36 -9.77 37.67
N ALA A 724 -24.26 -8.79 37.54
CA ALA A 724 -25.60 -8.84 38.12
C ALA A 724 -26.43 -10.00 37.59
N MET A 725 -26.41 -10.24 36.27
CA MET A 725 -27.09 -11.39 35.66
C MET A 725 -26.55 -12.73 36.20
N LEU A 726 -25.26 -12.81 36.40
CA LEU A 726 -24.56 -13.99 36.94
C LEU A 726 -24.60 -14.07 38.48
N LYS A 727 -25.14 -13.05 39.16
CA LYS A 727 -25.22 -12.91 40.62
C LYS A 727 -23.85 -13.07 41.29
N THR A 728 -22.85 -12.38 40.73
CA THR A 728 -21.46 -12.41 41.23
C THR A 728 -20.86 -11.00 41.21
N ALA A 729 -19.69 -10.82 41.81
CA ALA A 729 -18.92 -9.57 41.73
C ALA A 729 -18.32 -9.41 40.30
N PRO A 730 -18.09 -8.16 39.81
CA PRO A 730 -17.49 -7.90 38.50
C PRO A 730 -16.15 -8.64 38.28
N ASP A 731 -15.30 -8.71 39.29
CA ASP A 731 -13.97 -9.35 39.23
C ASP A 731 -14.06 -10.88 39.11
N GLU A 732 -15.22 -11.46 39.49
CA GLU A 732 -15.46 -12.91 39.48
C GLU A 732 -16.23 -13.39 38.25
N VAL A 733 -16.62 -12.49 37.34
CA VAL A 733 -17.43 -12.81 36.16
C VAL A 733 -16.81 -13.94 35.34
N SER A 734 -15.51 -13.85 35.06
CA SER A 734 -14.81 -14.86 34.26
C SER A 734 -14.84 -16.25 34.91
N VAL A 735 -14.58 -16.31 36.22
CA VAL A 735 -14.60 -17.55 37.00
C VAL A 735 -16.02 -18.14 37.05
N ARG A 736 -17.02 -17.27 37.22
CA ARG A 736 -18.42 -17.71 37.23
C ARG A 736 -18.89 -18.25 35.87
N ILE A 737 -18.47 -17.61 34.75
CA ILE A 737 -18.76 -18.12 33.40
C ILE A 737 -18.10 -19.47 33.20
N GLU A 738 -16.83 -19.63 33.59
CA GLU A 738 -16.12 -20.91 33.50
C GLU A 738 -16.81 -22.01 34.30
N THR A 739 -17.24 -21.67 35.54
CA THR A 739 -18.04 -22.59 36.39
C THR A 739 -19.33 -23.02 35.70
N LEU A 740 -20.10 -22.05 35.15
CA LEU A 740 -21.34 -22.34 34.43
C LEU A 740 -21.10 -23.19 33.18
N MET A 741 -20.03 -22.94 32.44
CA MET A 741 -19.69 -23.78 31.29
C MET A 741 -19.36 -25.22 31.69
N ASN A 742 -18.64 -25.39 32.80
CA ASN A 742 -18.34 -26.71 33.35
C ASN A 742 -19.59 -27.40 33.91
N GLU A 743 -20.44 -26.67 34.64
CA GLU A 743 -21.76 -27.18 35.12
C GLU A 743 -22.63 -27.59 33.96
N ARG A 744 -22.73 -26.80 32.89
CA ARG A 744 -23.47 -27.15 31.70
C ARG A 744 -22.95 -28.44 31.08
N LYS A 745 -21.63 -28.57 30.89
CA LYS A 745 -21.02 -29.78 30.34
C LYS A 745 -21.28 -31.02 31.22
N ARG A 746 -21.26 -30.86 32.56
CA ARG A 746 -21.60 -31.91 33.50
C ARG A 746 -23.08 -32.31 33.38
N MET A 747 -23.99 -31.31 33.37
CA MET A 747 -25.43 -31.59 33.22
C MET A 747 -25.78 -32.22 31.86
N GLU A 748 -25.14 -31.80 30.77
CA GLU A 748 -25.29 -32.45 29.46
C GLU A 748 -24.86 -33.91 29.50
N LYS A 749 -23.79 -34.25 30.24
CA LYS A 749 -23.33 -35.61 30.45
C LYS A 749 -24.29 -36.40 31.33
N GLU A 750 -24.69 -35.85 32.48
CA GLU A 750 -25.65 -36.46 33.40
C GLU A 750 -27.03 -36.73 32.72
N LEU A 751 -27.50 -35.76 31.92
CA LEU A 751 -28.72 -35.91 31.13
C LEU A 751 -28.58 -37.04 30.09
N SER A 752 -27.42 -37.13 29.45
CA SER A 752 -27.12 -38.21 28.50
C SER A 752 -27.08 -39.57 29.21
N GLU A 753 -26.44 -39.67 30.39
CA GLU A 753 -26.41 -40.86 31.21
C GLU A 753 -27.79 -41.26 31.77
N ALA A 754 -28.59 -40.27 32.22
CA ALA A 754 -29.95 -40.47 32.69
C ALA A 754 -30.89 -40.97 31.58
N LYS A 755 -30.77 -40.39 30.37
CA LYS A 755 -31.50 -40.85 29.20
C LYS A 755 -31.15 -42.30 28.84
N THR A 756 -29.88 -42.65 28.97
CA THR A 756 -29.37 -44.03 28.75
C THR A 756 -29.95 -44.98 29.81
N ALA A 757 -29.86 -44.60 31.09
CA ALA A 757 -30.39 -45.40 32.17
C ALA A 757 -31.93 -45.59 32.08
N LEU A 758 -32.65 -44.56 31.69
CA LEU A 758 -34.10 -44.65 31.46
C LEU A 758 -34.43 -45.58 30.28
N ALA A 759 -33.69 -45.52 29.23
CA ALA A 759 -33.79 -46.43 28.10
C ALA A 759 -33.49 -47.90 28.46
N LEU A 760 -32.55 -48.13 29.34
CA LEU A 760 -32.19 -49.44 29.86
C LEU A 760 -33.22 -49.96 30.88
N SER A 761 -33.83 -49.11 31.68
CA SER A 761 -34.84 -49.49 32.72
C SER A 761 -36.25 -49.72 32.16
N GLY A 762 -36.45 -49.63 30.86
CA GLY A 762 -37.72 -49.90 30.19
C GLY A 762 -38.71 -48.78 30.41
N GLY A 763 -38.54 -47.67 29.77
CA GLY A 763 -39.55 -46.57 29.69
C GLY A 763 -40.84 -47.03 29.01
N GLY A 764 -41.71 -47.71 29.71
CA GLY A 764 -43.11 -48.05 29.30
C GLY A 764 -43.29 -49.12 28.26
N GLY A 765 -42.25 -49.83 27.82
CA GLY A 765 -42.33 -50.96 26.94
C GLY A 765 -41.97 -52.28 27.66
N PRO A 766 -42.43 -53.41 27.13
CA PRO A 766 -42.08 -54.72 27.70
C PRO A 766 -40.55 -54.84 27.68
N LYS A 767 -39.99 -55.34 28.81
CA LYS A 767 -38.58 -55.72 28.90
C LYS A 767 -38.23 -56.61 27.72
N ALA A 768 -37.18 -56.31 27.03
CA ALA A 768 -36.70 -57.17 25.96
C ALA A 768 -36.30 -58.51 26.59
N GLU A 769 -37.10 -59.49 26.32
CA GLU A 769 -36.80 -60.88 26.71
C GLU A 769 -36.19 -61.61 25.50
N ALA A 770 -35.26 -62.47 25.77
CA ALA A 770 -34.69 -63.27 24.71
C ALA A 770 -35.74 -64.31 24.27
N GLU A 771 -36.06 -64.32 23.02
CA GLU A 771 -36.96 -65.31 22.40
C GLU A 771 -36.19 -66.26 21.47
N GLN A 772 -36.73 -67.46 21.29
CA GLN A 772 -36.13 -68.42 20.37
C GLN A 772 -36.80 -68.32 19.02
N ILE A 773 -36.03 -68.04 17.95
CA ILE A 773 -36.54 -68.08 16.58
C ILE A 773 -35.80 -69.18 15.85
N GLY A 774 -36.44 -70.35 15.71
CA GLY A 774 -35.78 -71.62 15.31
C GLY A 774 -34.66 -71.98 16.31
N ASP A 775 -33.45 -72.17 15.85
CA ASP A 775 -32.28 -72.46 16.68
C ASP A 775 -31.52 -71.22 17.16
N VAL A 776 -32.04 -69.98 16.91
CA VAL A 776 -31.32 -68.72 17.21
C VAL A 776 -31.98 -67.98 18.39
N THR A 777 -31.20 -67.65 19.40
CA THR A 777 -31.61 -66.72 20.47
C THR A 777 -31.67 -65.30 19.93
N PHE A 778 -32.81 -64.70 19.93
CA PHE A 778 -33.02 -63.31 19.47
C PHE A 778 -33.46 -62.43 20.62
N MET A 779 -32.87 -61.23 20.70
CA MET A 779 -33.31 -60.18 21.61
C MET A 779 -33.51 -58.89 20.80
N GLY A 780 -34.76 -58.49 20.69
CA GLY A 780 -35.14 -57.32 19.91
C GLY A 780 -35.96 -56.31 20.68
N GLN A 781 -35.71 -55.02 20.52
CA GLN A 781 -36.47 -53.94 21.15
C GLN A 781 -36.50 -52.68 20.34
N VAL A 782 -37.64 -51.97 20.49
CA VAL A 782 -37.78 -50.57 20.01
C VAL A 782 -37.73 -49.67 21.21
N ILE A 783 -36.85 -48.64 21.15
CA ILE A 783 -36.61 -47.70 22.26
C ILE A 783 -36.86 -46.29 21.73
N ALA A 784 -37.64 -45.49 22.45
CA ALA A 784 -37.84 -44.08 22.08
C ALA A 784 -36.87 -43.15 22.76
N GLY A 785 -36.45 -42.08 22.07
CA GLY A 785 -35.69 -40.96 22.66
C GLY A 785 -34.20 -41.23 22.97
N VAL A 786 -33.61 -42.25 22.37
CA VAL A 786 -32.19 -42.62 22.54
C VAL A 786 -31.38 -42.09 21.36
N GLU A 787 -30.25 -41.45 21.66
CA GLU A 787 -29.36 -40.98 20.60
C GLU A 787 -28.70 -42.16 19.83
N PRO A 788 -28.59 -42.06 18.50
CA PRO A 788 -28.06 -43.13 17.66
C PRO A 788 -26.68 -43.64 18.04
N LYS A 789 -25.81 -42.75 18.57
CA LYS A 789 -24.45 -43.09 19.00
C LYS A 789 -24.40 -44.05 20.20
N MET A 790 -25.48 -44.16 20.97
CA MET A 790 -25.56 -45.00 22.19
C MET A 790 -26.01 -46.41 21.88
N LEU A 791 -26.70 -46.63 20.75
CA LEU A 791 -27.26 -47.94 20.40
C LEU A 791 -26.22 -49.06 20.28
N ARG A 792 -25.03 -48.74 19.82
CA ARG A 792 -23.97 -49.74 19.70
C ARG A 792 -23.53 -50.30 21.07
N GLY A 793 -23.34 -49.38 22.05
CA GLY A 793 -22.97 -49.80 23.40
C GLY A 793 -24.09 -50.66 24.05
N LEU A 794 -25.36 -50.28 23.82
CA LEU A 794 -26.52 -51.05 24.28
C LEU A 794 -26.61 -52.45 23.64
N ALA A 795 -26.31 -52.54 22.32
CA ALA A 795 -26.30 -53.80 21.60
C ALA A 795 -25.15 -54.72 22.10
N ASP A 796 -23.99 -54.13 22.39
CA ASP A 796 -22.88 -54.88 22.96
C ASP A 796 -23.20 -55.46 24.37
N ASP A 797 -23.84 -54.67 25.22
CA ASP A 797 -24.22 -55.08 26.58
C ASP A 797 -25.29 -56.16 26.57
N GLN A 798 -26.31 -56.01 25.68
CA GLN A 798 -27.33 -57.06 25.52
C GLN A 798 -26.78 -58.33 24.88
N MET A 799 -25.83 -58.22 23.98
CA MET A 799 -25.15 -59.37 23.39
C MET A 799 -24.36 -60.15 24.44
N LYS A 800 -23.69 -59.45 25.37
CA LYS A 800 -23.02 -60.10 26.51
C LYS A 800 -24.02 -60.87 27.41
N ALA A 801 -25.22 -60.32 27.55
CA ALA A 801 -26.24 -60.92 28.39
C ALA A 801 -26.84 -62.21 27.77
N ILE A 802 -27.03 -62.28 26.47
CA ILE A 802 -27.54 -63.48 25.77
C ILE A 802 -26.46 -64.47 25.38
N GLY A 803 -25.19 -64.05 25.37
CA GLY A 803 -24.02 -64.87 25.01
C GLY A 803 -23.95 -65.22 23.53
N THR A 804 -24.76 -66.11 23.03
CA THR A 804 -24.79 -66.46 21.59
C THR A 804 -26.17 -66.20 21.04
N GLY A 805 -26.26 -65.33 20.00
CA GLY A 805 -27.59 -64.97 19.44
C GLY A 805 -27.48 -63.69 18.58
N ILE A 806 -28.63 -63.05 18.40
CA ILE A 806 -28.78 -61.83 17.66
C ILE A 806 -29.47 -60.78 18.54
N VAL A 807 -28.92 -59.59 18.59
CA VAL A 807 -29.53 -58.43 19.27
C VAL A 807 -29.91 -57.38 18.21
N ALA A 808 -31.13 -56.89 18.25
CA ALA A 808 -31.56 -55.79 17.39
C ALA A 808 -32.23 -54.67 18.22
N ILE A 809 -31.62 -53.49 18.15
CA ILE A 809 -32.15 -52.32 18.86
C ILE A 809 -32.53 -51.26 17.85
N ILE A 810 -33.74 -50.78 17.93
CA ILE A 810 -34.23 -49.72 17.06
C ILE A 810 -34.58 -48.50 17.89
N ALA A 811 -33.86 -47.41 17.68
CA ALA A 811 -34.23 -46.12 18.27
C ALA A 811 -35.31 -45.45 17.41
N ALA A 812 -36.49 -45.27 17.97
CA ALA A 812 -37.54 -44.47 17.37
C ALA A 812 -37.49 -43.04 17.91
N ASN A 813 -36.97 -42.09 17.08
CA ASN A 813 -36.85 -40.68 17.43
C ASN A 813 -37.79 -39.82 16.58
N GLU A 814 -38.03 -38.58 16.99
CA GLU A 814 -38.94 -37.65 16.30
C GLU A 814 -38.60 -37.40 14.83
N ASN A 815 -37.32 -37.45 14.48
CA ASN A 815 -36.82 -37.08 13.14
C ASN A 815 -36.37 -38.27 12.29
N SER A 816 -36.04 -39.41 12.92
CA SER A 816 -35.57 -40.61 12.22
C SER A 816 -35.53 -41.81 13.13
N ASN A 817 -35.71 -43.00 12.54
CA ASN A 817 -35.43 -44.28 13.19
C ASN A 817 -34.01 -44.73 12.89
N THR A 818 -33.33 -45.30 13.89
CA THR A 818 -31.99 -45.88 13.71
C THR A 818 -31.99 -47.30 14.26
N VAL A 819 -31.56 -48.24 13.43
CA VAL A 819 -31.42 -49.66 13.81
C VAL A 819 -29.95 -49.99 13.99
N VAL A 820 -29.67 -50.74 15.05
CA VAL A 820 -28.35 -51.39 15.25
C VAL A 820 -28.61 -52.87 15.50
N VAL A 821 -27.92 -53.71 14.75
CA VAL A 821 -27.98 -55.19 14.92
C VAL A 821 -26.57 -55.69 15.22
N ALA A 822 -26.52 -56.55 16.26
CA ALA A 822 -25.33 -57.32 16.60
C ALA A 822 -25.60 -58.81 16.41
N VAL A 823 -24.67 -59.57 15.87
CA VAL A 823 -24.74 -60.99 15.57
C VAL A 823 -23.50 -61.69 16.12
N SER A 824 -23.67 -62.72 16.92
CA SER A 824 -22.56 -63.49 17.43
C SER A 824 -21.82 -64.22 16.32
N SER A 825 -20.53 -64.39 16.43
CA SER A 825 -19.64 -64.97 15.40
C SER A 825 -20.03 -66.42 15.03
N ALA A 826 -20.69 -67.18 15.93
CA ALA A 826 -21.18 -68.51 15.69
C ALA A 826 -22.29 -68.56 14.62
N LEU A 827 -22.95 -67.44 14.35
CA LEU A 827 -24.12 -67.37 13.43
C LEU A 827 -23.71 -66.73 12.06
N HIS A 828 -22.50 -66.25 11.89
CA HIS A 828 -22.09 -65.58 10.66
C HIS A 828 -22.16 -66.41 9.39
N ALA A 829 -22.19 -67.78 9.51
CA ALA A 829 -22.35 -68.68 8.36
C ALA A 829 -23.75 -68.69 7.82
N SER A 830 -24.76 -68.34 8.64
CA SER A 830 -26.18 -68.36 8.29
C SER A 830 -26.79 -66.97 8.13
N VAL A 831 -26.36 -66.00 8.94
CA VAL A 831 -26.89 -64.64 8.89
C VAL A 831 -25.86 -63.63 9.36
N THR A 832 -25.76 -62.44 8.72
CA THR A 832 -24.83 -61.38 9.11
C THR A 832 -25.62 -60.12 9.56
N ALA A 833 -25.00 -59.30 10.41
CA ALA A 833 -25.64 -58.06 10.87
C ALA A 833 -26.03 -57.12 9.71
N PRO A 834 -25.21 -56.94 8.63
CA PRO A 834 -25.60 -56.15 7.46
C PRO A 834 -26.87 -56.67 6.75
N ASP A 835 -27.09 -57.99 6.68
CA ASP A 835 -28.26 -58.55 6.02
C ASP A 835 -29.54 -58.22 6.80
N LEU A 836 -29.46 -58.28 8.11
CA LEU A 836 -30.57 -57.96 9.01
C LEU A 836 -30.87 -56.46 9.04
N VAL A 837 -29.81 -55.65 9.03
CA VAL A 837 -29.97 -54.18 8.94
C VAL A 837 -30.63 -53.80 7.61
N ARG A 838 -30.27 -54.46 6.52
CA ARG A 838 -30.88 -54.23 5.20
C ARG A 838 -32.39 -54.59 5.23
N ALA A 839 -32.76 -55.71 5.76
CA ALA A 839 -34.16 -56.08 5.92
C ALA A 839 -34.97 -55.08 6.78
N ALA A 840 -34.33 -54.60 7.85
CA ALA A 840 -34.91 -53.55 8.70
C ALA A 840 -35.08 -52.20 7.99
N THR A 841 -34.08 -51.75 7.24
CA THR A 841 -34.12 -50.47 6.53
C THR A 841 -35.11 -50.52 5.36
N GLU A 842 -35.19 -51.64 4.63
CA GLU A 842 -36.17 -51.86 3.58
C GLU A 842 -37.62 -51.83 4.15
N ALA A 843 -37.87 -52.46 5.29
CA ALA A 843 -39.15 -52.40 5.97
C ALA A 843 -39.55 -50.99 6.45
N MET A 844 -38.56 -50.14 6.73
CA MET A 844 -38.76 -48.72 7.04
C MET A 844 -38.93 -47.83 5.78
N GLY A 845 -38.85 -48.40 4.58
CA GLY A 845 -38.90 -47.63 3.32
C GLY A 845 -37.63 -46.86 3.01
N ALA A 846 -36.51 -47.25 3.54
CA ALA A 846 -35.22 -46.64 3.33
C ALA A 846 -34.25 -47.57 2.58
N GLN A 847 -33.26 -47.00 1.90
CA GLN A 847 -32.17 -47.75 1.29
C GLN A 847 -30.86 -47.38 2.00
N GLY A 848 -30.13 -48.41 2.42
CA GLY A 848 -28.81 -48.23 2.99
C GLY A 848 -28.71 -48.69 4.45
N GLY A 849 -27.54 -48.95 4.85
CA GLY A 849 -27.13 -49.49 6.13
C GLY A 849 -25.95 -50.43 5.90
N GLY A 850 -25.05 -50.51 6.85
CA GLY A 850 -23.87 -51.33 6.70
C GLY A 850 -23.05 -51.47 7.99
N GLY A 851 -22.05 -52.32 7.94
CA GLY A 851 -21.19 -52.61 9.07
C GLY A 851 -20.36 -53.87 8.82
N ARG A 852 -19.87 -54.39 9.90
CA ARG A 852 -19.14 -55.68 9.89
C ARG A 852 -20.17 -56.84 10.09
N PRO A 853 -19.81 -58.07 9.79
CA PRO A 853 -20.67 -59.24 10.02
C PRO A 853 -21.20 -59.36 11.44
N ASP A 854 -20.42 -58.92 12.43
CA ASP A 854 -20.74 -58.96 13.85
C ASP A 854 -21.61 -57.79 14.31
N MET A 855 -21.55 -56.60 13.63
CA MET A 855 -22.32 -55.43 14.01
C MET A 855 -22.57 -54.49 12.83
N ALA A 856 -23.80 -54.13 12.57
CA ALA A 856 -24.16 -53.18 11.55
C ALA A 856 -25.21 -52.20 12.04
N GLN A 857 -25.32 -51.05 11.34
CA GLN A 857 -26.38 -50.05 11.62
C GLN A 857 -26.96 -49.51 10.33
N GLY A 858 -28.20 -49.04 10.44
CA GLY A 858 -28.94 -48.37 9.36
C GLY A 858 -29.89 -47.33 9.91
N GLY A 859 -30.53 -46.57 9.04
CA GLY A 859 -31.48 -45.55 9.42
C GLY A 859 -32.67 -45.51 8.45
N GLY A 860 -33.81 -45.02 8.92
CA GLY A 860 -35.00 -44.82 8.13
C GLY A 860 -35.86 -43.66 8.62
N PRO A 861 -36.97 -43.34 7.93
CA PRO A 861 -37.91 -42.32 8.35
C PRO A 861 -38.41 -42.52 9.78
N ALA A 862 -38.78 -41.42 10.44
CA ALA A 862 -39.37 -41.44 11.75
C ALA A 862 -40.72 -42.16 11.77
N GLY A 863 -41.07 -42.82 12.85
CA GLY A 863 -42.34 -43.47 13.05
C GLY A 863 -42.22 -44.73 13.90
N ALA A 864 -43.06 -44.86 14.94
CA ALA A 864 -43.06 -45.99 15.83
C ALA A 864 -43.54 -47.29 15.10
N ASP A 865 -44.49 -47.18 14.21
CA ASP A 865 -44.99 -48.29 13.40
C ASP A 865 -43.91 -48.80 12.44
N LEU A 866 -43.12 -47.90 11.85
CA LEU A 866 -42.00 -48.27 10.99
C LEU A 866 -40.85 -48.91 11.77
N ALA A 867 -40.61 -48.45 12.99
CA ALA A 867 -39.64 -49.09 13.88
C ALA A 867 -40.06 -50.51 14.27
N GLN A 868 -41.34 -50.72 14.54
CA GLN A 868 -41.87 -52.05 14.82
C GLN A 868 -41.82 -52.96 13.58
N ALA A 869 -42.21 -52.44 12.41
CA ALA A 869 -42.11 -53.16 11.15
C ALA A 869 -40.65 -53.57 10.83
N ALA A 870 -39.69 -52.74 11.13
CA ALA A 870 -38.25 -53.05 10.98
C ALA A 870 -37.81 -54.20 11.92
N LEU A 871 -38.32 -54.20 13.17
CA LEU A 871 -38.04 -55.31 14.13
C LEU A 871 -38.66 -56.61 13.66
N ASP A 872 -39.87 -56.55 13.16
CA ASP A 872 -40.61 -57.75 12.64
C ASP A 872 -39.94 -58.29 11.36
N ALA A 873 -39.46 -57.42 10.50
CA ALA A 873 -38.65 -57.81 9.31
C ALA A 873 -37.35 -58.51 9.66
N ILE A 874 -36.65 -58.03 10.73
CA ILE A 874 -35.48 -58.77 11.26
C ILE A 874 -35.87 -60.15 11.72
N LYS A 875 -36.97 -60.30 12.51
CA LYS A 875 -37.46 -61.61 12.98
C LYS A 875 -37.83 -62.55 11.83
N ALA A 876 -38.54 -62.03 10.85
CA ALA A 876 -38.89 -62.79 9.65
C ALA A 876 -37.70 -63.29 8.88
N LYS A 877 -36.62 -62.43 8.78
CA LYS A 877 -35.38 -62.78 8.10
C LYS A 877 -34.56 -63.83 8.85
N ILE A 878 -34.73 -63.95 10.18
CA ILE A 878 -34.07 -64.94 11.02
C ILE A 878 -34.82 -66.31 10.92
N ALA A 879 -36.15 -66.22 10.80
CA ALA A 879 -37.02 -67.40 10.73
C ALA A 879 -36.95 -68.16 9.37
N GLY A 880 -36.42 -67.64 8.35
CA GLY A 880 -36.26 -68.22 7.00
C GLY A 880 -36.89 -67.38 5.97
#